data_781b65d290e47d82b0a4a68f1cbb567d
#
_entry.id   781b65d290e47d82b0a4a68f1cbb567d
#
_cell.length_a   1.000
_cell.length_b   1.000
_cell.length_c   1.000
_cell.angle_alpha   90.00
_cell.angle_beta   90.00
_cell.angle_gamma   90.00
#
_symmetry.space_group_name_H-M   'P 1'
#
loop_
_entity.id
_entity.type
_entity.pdbx_description
1 polymer ?
#
loop_
_entity_poly.entity_id
_entity_poly.type
_entity_poly.pdbx_seq_one_letter_code
_entity_poly.pdbx_strand_id
1 'polypeptide(L)'
;MNRYIKFFGAIALGMTLTAGMTSCEDYLDKEPDSNVSSDTPFKNFTNMQGYVEEIYNCIPDKAKCYWTSSWNLGDDEVMNPQAESDRVIQTQIDLGNFYAWQSNNQFWFAANKSGLDPTSNDAFNHRLAGHAWYCIAKANKGIQEIDNHFTGTAEEKNLILGQLYFFRAWWHFEMMQFLGGLPYVDMVIPASESPRLERLSYLECADKAAADFQKAAELLPVNWDNTTAGKNTLGKNELRINKITALAYLGKNYLWAASPLMQHGAQTGGGQTYSYSEDYARKAADAFGEIISLVESGQTQYEFASFDYDNIYDHKKASGVDNSYSELFFTSGRSWEQPGGKEALLRGPSAGWSYTRYNFSRTFGPNQLCAQDNHIHQPTANYVANYGMANGLPIDDPESGWDPKHPFKGRDPRFYHDIVFDGVKYINAEPDAADKAMKYAGLATGGSMRAITNASRSGYFYQKLVPHTCQKYDSGSSDDYGPNPHSYIPYMRLADVYLMYAEATAVFGGQQGKSGKCQLSSVDAINRLRDRVGAGHVADKFTGNAYMDEVRRERAVELAFEGFRFNDLQRWLLLTEPKYCVKTSQEFIRVSGVDEKFYAENDPAEAEVAEFREEVILTRNFDTKHYWFPLLREDTYIYAGFEQNPGW
;
A
#
# COMPACT_ATOMS: atom_id res chain seq x y z
N MET A 1 18.67 -40.11 -67.73
CA MET A 1 18.96 -40.72 -66.45
C MET A 1 18.37 -39.90 -65.25
N ASN A 2 18.05 -38.61 -65.41
CA ASN A 2 17.57 -37.78 -64.29
C ASN A 2 16.03 -37.75 -64.02
N ARG A 3 15.24 -38.48 -64.83
CA ARG A 3 13.77 -38.48 -64.65
C ARG A 3 13.24 -39.64 -63.81
N TYR A 4 14.01 -40.77 -63.78
CA TYR A 4 13.63 -41.94 -63.00
C TYR A 4 14.00 -41.84 -61.53
N ILE A 5 15.07 -41.11 -61.19
CA ILE A 5 15.51 -40.88 -59.80
C ILE A 5 14.50 -40.00 -59.03
N LYS A 6 13.82 -39.05 -59.69
CA LYS A 6 12.77 -38.23 -59.09
C LYS A 6 11.46 -39.01 -58.81
N PHE A 7 11.19 -40.05 -59.63
CA PHE A 7 9.98 -40.87 -59.47
C PHE A 7 10.11 -41.87 -58.31
N PHE A 8 11.31 -42.46 -58.14
CA PHE A 8 11.58 -43.36 -57.01
C PHE A 8 11.69 -42.61 -55.67
N GLY A 9 12.19 -41.39 -55.66
CA GLY A 9 12.20 -40.52 -54.46
C GLY A 9 10.78 -40.13 -53.97
N ALA A 10 9.87 -39.90 -54.90
CA ALA A 10 8.49 -39.55 -54.56
C ALA A 10 7.69 -40.75 -54.06
N ILE A 11 7.97 -41.96 -54.51
CA ILE A 11 7.33 -43.21 -54.04
C ILE A 11 7.87 -43.61 -52.66
N ALA A 12 9.17 -43.46 -52.43
CA ALA A 12 9.78 -43.71 -51.11
C ALA A 12 9.28 -42.69 -50.03
N LEU A 13 9.08 -41.42 -50.40
CA LEU A 13 8.52 -40.40 -49.51
C LEU A 13 7.01 -40.62 -49.26
N GLY A 14 6.27 -41.13 -50.25
CA GLY A 14 4.86 -41.47 -50.12
C GLY A 14 4.63 -42.69 -49.22
N MET A 15 5.51 -43.69 -49.26
CA MET A 15 5.41 -44.89 -48.41
C MET A 15 5.87 -44.66 -46.97
N THR A 16 6.77 -43.70 -46.72
CA THR A 16 7.14 -43.28 -45.34
C THR A 16 6.09 -42.40 -44.69
N LEU A 17 5.29 -41.65 -45.46
CA LEU A 17 4.17 -40.87 -44.92
C LEU A 17 2.93 -41.70 -44.59
N THR A 18 2.72 -42.84 -45.28
CA THR A 18 1.57 -43.74 -44.96
C THR A 18 1.88 -44.74 -43.85
N ALA A 19 3.15 -45.02 -43.53
CA ALA A 19 3.52 -45.86 -42.40
C ALA A 19 3.56 -45.08 -41.04
N GLY A 20 3.47 -43.75 -41.07
CA GLY A 20 3.40 -42.89 -39.89
C GLY A 20 2.00 -42.54 -39.42
N MET A 21 0.92 -42.99 -40.14
CA MET A 21 -0.46 -42.61 -39.78
C MET A 21 -1.23 -43.70 -39.04
N THR A 22 -0.63 -44.82 -38.73
CA THR A 22 -1.28 -45.90 -37.94
C THR A 22 -0.95 -45.86 -36.45
N SER A 23 -0.31 -44.79 -35.98
CA SER A 23 0.07 -44.63 -34.54
C SER A 23 -0.73 -43.58 -33.79
N CYS A 24 -1.80 -43.01 -34.37
CA CYS A 24 -2.59 -41.97 -33.72
C CYS A 24 -3.91 -42.42 -33.14
N GLU A 25 -4.37 -43.67 -33.40
CA GLU A 25 -5.59 -44.13 -32.77
C GLU A 25 -5.40 -44.52 -31.30
N ASP A 26 -4.29 -45.10 -30.92
CA ASP A 26 -3.96 -45.40 -29.51
C ASP A 26 -3.64 -44.15 -28.64
N TYR A 27 -3.40 -43.00 -29.25
CA TYR A 27 -3.14 -41.75 -28.50
C TYR A 27 -4.42 -40.96 -28.25
N LEU A 28 -5.46 -41.20 -29.05
CA LEU A 28 -6.78 -40.59 -28.88
C LEU A 28 -7.71 -41.41 -27.99
N ASP A 29 -7.43 -42.72 -27.80
CA ASP A 29 -8.14 -43.62 -26.89
C ASP A 29 -7.50 -43.71 -25.49
N LYS A 30 -6.46 -42.97 -25.20
CA LYS A 30 -6.13 -42.68 -23.79
C LYS A 30 -7.22 -41.76 -23.28
N GLU A 31 -8.17 -42.35 -22.51
CA GLU A 31 -8.91 -41.57 -21.53
C GLU A 31 -7.88 -40.66 -20.85
N PRO A 32 -8.16 -39.34 -20.77
CA PRO A 32 -7.24 -38.46 -20.06
C PRO A 32 -7.12 -39.04 -18.64
N ASP A 33 -5.88 -39.44 -18.28
CA ASP A 33 -5.48 -39.84 -16.92
C ASP A 33 -5.68 -38.71 -15.91
N SER A 34 -6.41 -37.68 -16.26
CA SER A 34 -6.87 -36.59 -15.39
C SER A 34 -8.30 -36.85 -14.91
N ASN A 35 -8.53 -37.98 -14.26
CA ASN A 35 -9.61 -38.10 -13.29
C ASN A 35 -9.25 -37.28 -12.04
N VAL A 36 -8.93 -35.99 -12.22
CA VAL A 36 -9.00 -35.04 -11.13
C VAL A 36 -10.47 -34.85 -10.85
N SER A 37 -11.00 -35.66 -9.93
CA SER A 37 -12.40 -35.48 -9.48
C SER A 37 -12.54 -34.05 -8.96
N SER A 38 -13.71 -33.46 -9.08
CA SER A 38 -14.01 -32.09 -8.57
C SER A 38 -13.66 -31.92 -7.10
N ASP A 39 -13.45 -32.98 -6.36
CA ASP A 39 -13.14 -33.04 -4.93
C ASP A 39 -11.64 -33.06 -4.64
N THR A 40 -10.80 -33.33 -5.66
CA THR A 40 -9.33 -33.47 -5.50
C THR A 40 -8.68 -32.27 -4.82
N PRO A 41 -9.05 -31.02 -5.12
CA PRO A 41 -8.49 -29.85 -4.44
C PRO A 41 -8.74 -29.84 -2.93
N PHE A 42 -9.76 -30.54 -2.43
CA PHE A 42 -10.22 -30.47 -1.04
C PHE A 42 -9.78 -31.65 -0.17
N LYS A 43 -9.06 -32.64 -0.73
CA LYS A 43 -8.79 -33.94 -0.07
C LYS A 43 -7.83 -33.88 1.12
N ASN A 44 -6.82 -33.04 1.08
CA ASN A 44 -5.76 -32.99 2.09
C ASN A 44 -5.16 -31.60 2.25
N PHE A 45 -4.31 -31.42 3.26
CA PHE A 45 -3.68 -30.12 3.55
C PHE A 45 -2.93 -29.55 2.34
N THR A 46 -2.09 -30.33 1.67
CA THR A 46 -1.29 -29.85 0.53
C THR A 46 -2.17 -29.32 -0.61
N ASN A 47 -3.22 -30.06 -0.95
CA ASN A 47 -4.13 -29.68 -2.01
C ASN A 47 -4.94 -28.43 -1.62
N MET A 48 -5.47 -28.39 -0.38
CA MET A 48 -6.21 -27.23 0.12
C MET A 48 -5.31 -26.01 0.26
N GLN A 49 -4.06 -26.17 0.67
CA GLN A 49 -3.11 -25.06 0.74
C GLN A 49 -2.85 -24.51 -0.66
N GLY A 50 -2.63 -25.35 -1.66
CA GLY A 50 -2.53 -24.93 -3.07
C GLY A 50 -3.79 -24.20 -3.56
N TYR A 51 -4.96 -24.66 -3.14
CA TYR A 51 -6.22 -23.99 -3.43
C TYR A 51 -6.30 -22.59 -2.81
N VAL A 52 -5.84 -22.43 -1.58
CA VAL A 52 -5.79 -21.11 -0.87
C VAL A 52 -4.72 -20.20 -1.49
N GLU A 53 -3.59 -20.73 -1.93
CA GLU A 53 -2.49 -19.95 -2.50
C GLU A 53 -2.87 -19.21 -3.78
N GLU A 54 -3.88 -19.68 -4.49
CA GLU A 54 -4.45 -18.95 -5.60
C GLU A 54 -5.11 -17.63 -5.16
N ILE A 55 -5.72 -17.60 -3.96
CA ILE A 55 -6.26 -16.36 -3.40
C ILE A 55 -5.13 -15.38 -3.03
N TYR A 56 -4.02 -15.88 -2.45
CA TYR A 56 -2.83 -15.05 -2.21
C TYR A 56 -2.29 -14.45 -3.52
N ASN A 57 -2.25 -15.26 -4.58
CA ASN A 57 -1.76 -14.80 -5.88
C ASN A 57 -2.62 -13.70 -6.50
N CYS A 58 -3.91 -13.63 -6.15
CA CYS A 58 -4.80 -12.56 -6.61
C CYS A 58 -4.59 -11.21 -5.90
N ILE A 59 -3.85 -11.16 -4.77
CA ILE A 59 -3.58 -9.91 -4.05
C ILE A 59 -2.72 -9.02 -4.94
N PRO A 60 -3.16 -7.79 -5.28
CA PRO A 60 -2.35 -6.90 -6.09
C PRO A 60 -1.06 -6.49 -5.38
N ASP A 61 0.06 -6.50 -6.09
CA ASP A 61 1.26 -5.84 -5.62
C ASP A 61 1.17 -4.35 -5.93
N LYS A 62 1.03 -3.51 -4.91
CA LYS A 62 0.89 -2.06 -5.05
C LYS A 62 2.10 -1.42 -5.74
N ALA A 63 3.31 -1.93 -5.50
CA ALA A 63 4.53 -1.42 -6.09
C ALA A 63 4.66 -1.73 -7.58
N LYS A 64 3.93 -2.71 -8.08
CA LYS A 64 3.84 -3.03 -9.51
C LYS A 64 2.90 -2.18 -10.29
N CYS A 65 2.12 -1.42 -9.61
CA CYS A 65 1.28 -0.51 -10.33
C CYS A 65 2.12 0.35 -11.25
N TYR A 66 1.77 0.37 -12.50
CA TYR A 66 2.49 0.93 -13.63
C TYR A 66 2.90 2.40 -13.38
N TRP A 67 3.84 2.92 -14.16
CA TRP A 67 4.35 4.30 -14.13
C TRP A 67 3.30 5.42 -14.00
N THR A 68 2.09 5.24 -14.53
CA THR A 68 0.98 6.20 -14.38
C THR A 68 0.05 5.87 -13.24
N SER A 69 0.28 4.74 -12.61
CA SER A 69 -0.64 4.25 -11.62
C SER A 69 -0.23 4.53 -10.26
N SER A 70 -1.09 4.24 -9.41
CA SER A 70 -0.71 4.41 -8.09
C SER A 70 -1.39 3.48 -7.14
N TRP A 71 -0.55 3.06 -6.27
CA TRP A 71 -0.86 2.65 -4.93
C TRP A 71 -1.46 3.81 -4.10
N ASN A 72 -1.37 5.05 -4.56
CA ASN A 72 -1.68 6.28 -3.86
C ASN A 72 -2.63 7.14 -4.70
N LEU A 73 -3.70 7.65 -4.11
CA LEU A 73 -4.70 8.50 -4.78
C LEU A 73 -4.33 9.99 -4.79
N GLY A 74 -3.17 10.34 -4.24
CA GLY A 74 -2.62 11.68 -4.27
C GLY A 74 -3.02 12.53 -3.09
N ASP A 75 -4.27 12.67 -2.79
CA ASP A 75 -4.81 13.51 -1.71
C ASP A 75 -4.06 14.83 -1.51
N ASP A 76 -3.93 15.29 -0.28
CA ASP A 76 -3.03 16.39 0.08
C ASP A 76 -1.55 15.97 0.07
N GLU A 77 -1.27 14.68 -0.04
CA GLU A 77 0.04 14.04 0.14
C GLU A 77 0.93 14.13 -1.09
N VAL A 78 0.40 13.72 -2.25
CA VAL A 78 1.17 13.57 -3.48
C VAL A 78 0.48 14.29 -4.63
N MET A 79 1.27 14.88 -5.51
CA MET A 79 0.80 15.38 -6.79
C MET A 79 1.60 14.81 -7.95
N ASN A 80 1.01 14.85 -9.13
CA ASN A 80 1.70 14.63 -10.38
C ASN A 80 1.68 15.94 -11.19
N PRO A 81 2.81 16.40 -11.75
CA PRO A 81 2.88 17.66 -12.49
C PRO A 81 2.06 17.66 -13.78
N GLN A 82 1.74 16.50 -14.33
CA GLN A 82 0.85 16.37 -15.48
C GLN A 82 -0.62 16.38 -15.06
N ALA A 83 -1.09 17.52 -14.64
CA ALA A 83 -2.44 17.72 -14.10
C ALA A 83 -3.60 17.37 -15.07
N GLU A 84 -3.35 17.15 -16.34
CA GLU A 84 -4.39 16.92 -17.35
C GLU A 84 -4.40 15.48 -17.91
N SER A 85 -3.56 14.59 -17.40
CA SER A 85 -3.50 13.22 -17.91
C SER A 85 -4.68 12.37 -17.40
N ASP A 86 -5.51 11.90 -18.32
CA ASP A 86 -6.57 10.93 -18.06
C ASP A 86 -6.06 9.55 -17.62
N ARG A 87 -4.76 9.30 -17.76
CA ARG A 87 -4.09 8.05 -17.38
C ARG A 87 -3.66 8.02 -15.92
N VAL A 88 -3.43 9.18 -15.32
CA VAL A 88 -2.96 9.28 -13.92
C VAL A 88 -4.15 9.35 -12.97
N ILE A 89 -4.33 8.34 -12.15
CA ILE A 89 -5.49 8.25 -11.25
C ILE A 89 -5.53 9.41 -10.25
N GLN A 90 -4.39 9.88 -9.72
CA GLN A 90 -4.35 11.04 -8.84
C GLN A 90 -4.96 12.27 -9.47
N THR A 91 -4.62 12.53 -10.75
CA THR A 91 -5.16 13.67 -11.49
C THR A 91 -6.66 13.56 -11.67
N GLN A 92 -7.17 12.36 -11.99
CA GLN A 92 -8.60 12.13 -12.14
C GLN A 92 -9.35 12.36 -10.80
N ILE A 93 -8.79 11.85 -9.72
CA ILE A 93 -9.36 12.05 -8.37
C ILE A 93 -9.32 13.53 -7.99
N ASP A 94 -8.21 14.24 -8.21
CA ASP A 94 -8.11 15.68 -7.93
C ASP A 94 -9.15 16.51 -8.70
N LEU A 95 -9.51 16.10 -9.91
CA LEU A 95 -10.56 16.70 -10.73
C LEU A 95 -11.99 16.31 -10.31
N GLY A 96 -12.15 15.41 -9.34
CA GLY A 96 -13.44 14.88 -8.90
C GLY A 96 -14.00 13.78 -9.82
N ASN A 97 -13.22 13.28 -10.78
CA ASN A 97 -13.64 12.19 -11.66
C ASN A 97 -13.41 10.82 -11.01
N PHE A 98 -14.21 10.46 -10.04
CA PHE A 98 -14.09 9.18 -9.34
C PHE A 98 -14.56 7.97 -10.18
N TYR A 99 -15.33 8.18 -11.26
CA TYR A 99 -15.62 7.10 -12.21
C TYR A 99 -14.37 6.51 -12.88
N ALA A 100 -13.23 7.23 -12.85
CA ALA A 100 -11.97 6.75 -13.41
C ALA A 100 -11.54 5.39 -12.82
N TRP A 101 -11.90 5.04 -11.58
CA TRP A 101 -11.56 3.76 -10.99
C TRP A 101 -12.13 2.57 -11.76
N GLN A 102 -13.24 2.74 -12.48
CA GLN A 102 -13.92 1.67 -13.21
C GLN A 102 -13.20 1.26 -14.49
N SER A 103 -12.48 2.18 -15.11
CA SER A 103 -11.81 1.97 -16.40
C SER A 103 -10.29 2.11 -16.36
N ASN A 104 -9.73 2.74 -15.32
CA ASN A 104 -8.29 2.95 -15.22
C ASN A 104 -7.57 1.64 -14.88
N ASN A 105 -6.93 1.03 -15.88
CA ASN A 105 -6.21 -0.24 -15.74
C ASN A 105 -4.86 -0.10 -15.02
N GLN A 106 -4.50 1.10 -14.60
CA GLN A 106 -3.26 1.38 -13.90
C GLN A 106 -3.46 1.50 -12.38
N PHE A 107 -4.68 1.58 -11.90
CA PHE A 107 -5.00 1.70 -10.49
C PHE A 107 -5.12 0.32 -9.84
N TRP A 108 -4.42 0.08 -8.74
CA TRP A 108 -4.40 -1.23 -8.06
C TRP A 108 -5.79 -1.73 -7.61
N PHE A 109 -6.70 -0.80 -7.33
CA PHE A 109 -8.06 -1.11 -6.91
C PHE A 109 -9.04 -1.31 -8.08
N ALA A 110 -8.70 -0.92 -9.30
CA ALA A 110 -9.62 -0.83 -10.43
C ALA A 110 -10.53 -2.05 -10.64
N ALA A 111 -11.71 -1.78 -11.22
CA ALA A 111 -12.68 -2.83 -11.60
C ALA A 111 -12.38 -3.47 -12.97
N ASN A 112 -11.44 -2.94 -13.72
CA ASN A 112 -11.13 -3.41 -15.05
C ASN A 112 -10.76 -4.91 -15.05
N LYS A 113 -11.52 -5.69 -15.83
CA LYS A 113 -11.37 -7.16 -15.95
C LYS A 113 -10.53 -7.59 -17.16
N SER A 114 -10.03 -6.65 -17.98
CA SER A 114 -9.24 -7.04 -19.15
C SER A 114 -7.89 -7.63 -18.74
N GLY A 115 -7.63 -8.86 -19.21
CA GLY A 115 -6.40 -9.58 -18.88
C GLY A 115 -6.39 -10.25 -17.50
N LEU A 116 -7.54 -10.35 -16.84
CA LEU A 116 -7.67 -10.99 -15.54
C LEU A 116 -7.81 -12.51 -15.70
N ASP A 117 -6.70 -13.20 -15.68
CA ASP A 117 -6.66 -14.64 -15.43
C ASP A 117 -6.20 -14.84 -13.97
N PRO A 118 -7.11 -15.28 -13.07
CA PRO A 118 -6.77 -15.50 -11.67
C PRO A 118 -5.74 -16.61 -11.46
N THR A 119 -5.56 -17.47 -12.46
CA THR A 119 -4.56 -18.55 -12.45
C THR A 119 -3.22 -18.11 -13.02
N SER A 120 -3.16 -16.92 -13.62
CA SER A 120 -1.95 -16.37 -14.20
C SER A 120 -0.95 -15.95 -13.11
N ASN A 121 0.31 -16.27 -13.31
CA ASN A 121 1.40 -15.70 -12.50
C ASN A 121 1.69 -14.24 -12.85
N ASP A 122 0.92 -13.65 -13.76
CA ASP A 122 1.02 -12.25 -14.13
C ASP A 122 0.29 -11.35 -13.13
N ALA A 123 0.83 -11.28 -11.93
CA ALA A 123 0.36 -10.38 -10.90
C ALA A 123 0.36 -8.89 -11.33
N PHE A 124 0.99 -8.54 -12.44
CA PHE A 124 0.94 -7.21 -13.05
C PHE A 124 -0.47 -6.78 -13.45
N ASN A 125 -1.30 -7.72 -13.85
CA ASN A 125 -2.68 -7.46 -14.23
C ASN A 125 -3.69 -7.69 -13.11
N HIS A 126 -3.25 -8.07 -11.92
CA HIS A 126 -4.16 -8.23 -10.79
C HIS A 126 -4.66 -6.86 -10.31
N ARG A 127 -5.97 -6.75 -10.14
CA ARG A 127 -6.66 -5.58 -9.59
C ARG A 127 -7.60 -6.04 -8.49
N LEU A 128 -7.66 -5.30 -7.40
CA LEU A 128 -8.39 -5.73 -6.22
C LEU A 128 -9.88 -5.94 -6.52
N ALA A 129 -10.59 -4.92 -6.96
CA ALA A 129 -12.03 -5.04 -7.23
C ALA A 129 -12.33 -6.01 -8.36
N GLY A 130 -11.45 -6.12 -9.37
CA GLY A 130 -11.60 -7.09 -10.47
C GLY A 130 -11.59 -8.55 -10.02
N HIS A 131 -10.82 -8.89 -8.98
CA HIS A 131 -10.69 -10.26 -8.46
C HIS A 131 -11.55 -10.54 -7.22
N ALA A 132 -12.13 -9.52 -6.60
CA ALA A 132 -12.76 -9.64 -5.30
C ALA A 132 -13.84 -10.73 -5.24
N TRP A 133 -14.80 -10.69 -6.16
CA TRP A 133 -15.90 -11.66 -6.16
C TRP A 133 -15.44 -13.09 -6.45
N TYR A 134 -14.41 -13.24 -7.30
CA TYR A 134 -13.78 -14.54 -7.53
C TYR A 134 -13.16 -15.10 -6.25
N CYS A 135 -12.38 -14.30 -5.54
CA CYS A 135 -11.70 -14.70 -4.30
C CYS A 135 -12.69 -14.99 -3.16
N ILE A 136 -13.76 -14.19 -3.05
CA ILE A 136 -14.85 -14.43 -2.10
C ILE A 136 -15.58 -15.75 -2.40
N ALA A 137 -15.94 -15.99 -3.66
CA ALA A 137 -16.58 -17.24 -4.06
C ALA A 137 -15.68 -18.45 -3.81
N LYS A 138 -14.37 -18.31 -4.09
CA LYS A 138 -13.38 -19.34 -3.82
C LYS A 138 -13.23 -19.61 -2.32
N ALA A 139 -13.20 -18.58 -1.47
CA ALA A 139 -13.19 -18.74 -0.03
C ALA A 139 -14.44 -19.47 0.49
N ASN A 140 -15.63 -19.08 0.03
CA ASN A 140 -16.89 -19.73 0.38
C ASN A 140 -16.90 -21.21 -0.04
N LYS A 141 -16.45 -21.52 -1.25
CA LYS A 141 -16.36 -22.90 -1.74
C LYS A 141 -15.40 -23.73 -0.87
N GLY A 142 -14.22 -23.19 -0.55
CA GLY A 142 -13.26 -23.88 0.33
C GLY A 142 -13.82 -24.16 1.72
N ILE A 143 -14.51 -23.18 2.33
CA ILE A 143 -15.15 -23.34 3.65
C ILE A 143 -16.25 -24.44 3.59
N GLN A 144 -17.06 -24.47 2.54
CA GLN A 144 -18.11 -25.47 2.39
C GLN A 144 -17.56 -26.88 2.18
N GLU A 145 -16.52 -27.02 1.35
CA GLU A 145 -16.05 -28.35 0.92
C GLU A 145 -15.10 -29.02 1.91
N ILE A 146 -14.48 -28.24 2.80
CA ILE A 146 -13.52 -28.79 3.76
C ILE A 146 -14.16 -29.80 4.72
N ASP A 147 -15.44 -29.62 5.10
CA ASP A 147 -16.14 -30.53 5.98
C ASP A 147 -16.51 -31.84 5.30
N ASN A 148 -16.68 -31.82 3.98
CA ASN A 148 -17.15 -32.97 3.20
C ASN A 148 -15.99 -33.85 2.68
N HIS A 149 -14.84 -33.28 2.40
CA HIS A 149 -13.77 -33.94 1.62
C HIS A 149 -12.41 -34.00 2.30
N PHE A 150 -12.17 -33.15 3.30
CA PHE A 150 -10.84 -33.02 3.88
C PHE A 150 -10.47 -34.20 4.78
N THR A 151 -9.28 -34.75 4.51
CA THR A 151 -8.64 -35.76 5.36
C THR A 151 -7.31 -35.22 5.86
N GLY A 152 -7.21 -35.02 7.17
CA GLY A 152 -6.03 -34.47 7.82
C GLY A 152 -6.27 -34.25 9.32
N THR A 153 -5.32 -33.63 9.98
CA THR A 153 -5.41 -33.30 11.40
C THR A 153 -6.33 -32.09 11.64
N ALA A 154 -6.80 -31.93 12.87
CA ALA A 154 -7.56 -30.74 13.26
C ALA A 154 -6.72 -29.46 13.13
N GLU A 155 -5.38 -29.52 13.41
CA GLU A 155 -4.46 -28.41 13.17
C GLU A 155 -4.44 -27.99 11.70
N GLU A 156 -4.22 -28.92 10.80
CA GLU A 156 -4.20 -28.67 9.35
C GLU A 156 -5.52 -28.08 8.84
N LYS A 157 -6.64 -28.63 9.33
CA LYS A 157 -7.97 -28.09 8.98
C LYS A 157 -8.15 -26.66 9.45
N ASN A 158 -7.73 -26.36 10.69
CA ASN A 158 -7.81 -25.02 11.26
C ASN A 158 -6.94 -24.01 10.50
N LEU A 159 -5.72 -24.40 10.07
CA LEU A 159 -4.85 -23.57 9.26
C LEU A 159 -5.49 -23.17 7.92
N ILE A 160 -6.18 -24.08 7.28
CA ILE A 160 -6.88 -23.80 6.01
C ILE A 160 -8.11 -22.92 6.25
N LEU A 161 -8.98 -23.30 7.20
CA LEU A 161 -10.20 -22.55 7.50
C LEU A 161 -9.90 -21.13 7.94
N GLY A 162 -8.87 -20.94 8.79
CA GLY A 162 -8.48 -19.61 9.25
C GLY A 162 -8.06 -18.68 8.11
N GLN A 163 -7.31 -19.19 7.12
CA GLN A 163 -6.96 -18.41 5.94
C GLN A 163 -8.20 -18.08 5.08
N LEU A 164 -9.10 -19.03 4.88
CA LEU A 164 -10.31 -18.83 4.07
C LEU A 164 -11.26 -17.80 4.70
N TYR A 165 -11.50 -17.87 6.03
CA TYR A 165 -12.28 -16.86 6.74
C TYR A 165 -11.62 -15.49 6.67
N PHE A 166 -10.30 -15.40 6.88
CA PHE A 166 -9.56 -14.16 6.71
C PHE A 166 -9.75 -13.56 5.32
N PHE A 167 -9.55 -14.32 4.26
CA PHE A 167 -9.66 -13.81 2.91
C PHE A 167 -11.09 -13.43 2.53
N ARG A 168 -12.11 -14.14 2.98
CA ARG A 168 -13.50 -13.73 2.76
C ARG A 168 -13.76 -12.35 3.34
N ALA A 169 -13.35 -12.11 4.59
CA ALA A 169 -13.49 -10.82 5.24
C ALA A 169 -12.61 -9.75 4.59
N TRP A 170 -11.36 -10.07 4.27
CA TRP A 170 -10.39 -9.12 3.73
C TRP A 170 -10.82 -8.56 2.38
N TRP A 171 -11.27 -9.41 1.47
CA TRP A 171 -11.75 -8.97 0.16
C TRP A 171 -12.99 -8.08 0.25
N HIS A 172 -13.93 -8.37 1.14
CA HIS A 172 -15.07 -7.48 1.41
C HIS A 172 -14.59 -6.16 2.00
N PHE A 173 -13.77 -6.20 3.04
CA PHE A 173 -13.28 -5.00 3.72
C PHE A 173 -12.51 -4.06 2.79
N GLU A 174 -11.60 -4.58 1.97
CA GLU A 174 -10.84 -3.76 1.03
C GLU A 174 -11.75 -3.07 -0.01
N MET A 175 -12.82 -3.73 -0.46
CA MET A 175 -13.81 -3.09 -1.32
C MET A 175 -14.66 -2.05 -0.56
N MET A 176 -15.08 -2.37 0.65
CA MET A 176 -15.94 -1.49 1.45
C MET A 176 -15.27 -0.15 1.78
N GLN A 177 -13.96 -0.11 1.92
CA GLN A 177 -13.24 1.13 2.19
C GLN A 177 -13.51 2.21 1.14
N PHE A 178 -13.72 1.83 -0.12
CA PHE A 178 -13.96 2.76 -1.22
C PHE A 178 -15.43 2.84 -1.63
N LEU A 179 -16.15 1.72 -1.56
CA LEU A 179 -17.49 1.57 -2.13
C LEU A 179 -18.61 1.70 -1.09
N GLY A 180 -18.28 1.70 0.19
CA GLY A 180 -19.29 1.67 1.25
C GLY A 180 -19.86 0.26 1.47
N GLY A 181 -21.10 0.17 1.95
CA GLY A 181 -21.78 -1.11 2.16
C GLY A 181 -22.00 -1.84 0.85
N LEU A 182 -21.93 -3.17 0.90
CA LEU A 182 -22.05 -4.08 -0.24
C LEU A 182 -22.85 -5.33 0.18
N PRO A 183 -23.30 -6.20 -0.74
CA PRO A 183 -23.70 -7.53 -0.37
C PRO A 183 -22.54 -8.28 0.28
N TYR A 184 -22.72 -8.77 1.50
CA TYR A 184 -21.74 -9.64 2.15
C TYR A 184 -22.02 -11.10 1.79
N VAL A 185 -21.24 -11.64 0.87
CA VAL A 185 -21.45 -12.99 0.32
C VAL A 185 -20.71 -14.01 1.19
N ASP A 186 -21.43 -14.67 2.08
CA ASP A 186 -20.91 -15.66 3.03
C ASP A 186 -21.37 -17.11 2.73
N MET A 187 -21.89 -17.34 1.52
CA MET A 187 -22.35 -18.64 1.03
C MET A 187 -21.88 -18.91 -0.39
N VAL A 188 -21.92 -20.17 -0.78
CA VAL A 188 -21.73 -20.57 -2.18
C VAL A 188 -23.01 -20.28 -2.96
N ILE A 189 -22.87 -19.52 -4.04
CA ILE A 189 -23.95 -19.24 -4.99
C ILE A 189 -23.85 -20.29 -6.10
N PRO A 190 -24.89 -21.16 -6.29
CA PRO A 190 -24.92 -22.14 -7.38
C PRO A 190 -24.85 -21.44 -8.75
N ALA A 191 -24.11 -22.01 -9.69
CA ALA A 191 -23.97 -21.45 -11.04
C ALA A 191 -25.28 -21.31 -11.81
N SER A 192 -26.32 -22.07 -11.40
CA SER A 192 -27.66 -22.00 -11.96
C SER A 192 -28.52 -20.88 -11.39
N GLU A 193 -28.04 -20.18 -10.36
CA GLU A 193 -28.77 -19.14 -9.65
C GLU A 193 -28.17 -17.77 -9.92
N SER A 194 -29.05 -16.77 -9.97
CA SER A 194 -28.69 -15.36 -10.02
C SER A 194 -29.39 -14.63 -8.87
N PRO A 195 -28.92 -14.81 -7.63
CA PRO A 195 -29.59 -14.24 -6.47
C PRO A 195 -29.47 -12.71 -6.51
N ARG A 196 -30.56 -12.05 -6.15
CA ARG A 196 -30.58 -10.58 -5.93
C ARG A 196 -30.24 -10.33 -4.48
N LEU A 197 -28.94 -10.18 -4.21
CA LEU A 197 -28.46 -9.92 -2.86
C LEU A 197 -28.63 -8.44 -2.55
N GLU A 198 -29.27 -8.14 -1.43
CA GLU A 198 -29.43 -6.76 -0.97
C GLU A 198 -28.07 -6.15 -0.60
N ARG A 199 -27.93 -4.86 -0.89
CA ARG A 199 -26.83 -4.07 -0.42
C ARG A 199 -27.00 -3.78 1.08
N LEU A 200 -26.10 -4.28 1.90
CA LEU A 200 -26.08 -4.02 3.33
C LEU A 200 -25.51 -2.62 3.63
N SER A 201 -25.82 -2.07 4.78
CA SER A 201 -25.12 -0.90 5.31
C SER A 201 -23.65 -1.22 5.58
N TYR A 202 -22.80 -0.18 5.68
CA TYR A 202 -21.38 -0.35 6.03
C TYR A 202 -21.23 -1.10 7.36
N LEU A 203 -22.00 -0.75 8.38
CA LEU A 203 -21.88 -1.34 9.72
C LEU A 203 -22.30 -2.83 9.73
N GLU A 204 -23.39 -3.18 9.03
CA GLU A 204 -23.77 -4.60 8.89
C GLU A 204 -22.68 -5.42 8.19
N CYS A 205 -22.07 -4.88 7.13
CA CYS A 205 -20.94 -5.53 6.48
C CYS A 205 -19.73 -5.66 7.42
N ALA A 206 -19.43 -4.60 8.17
CA ALA A 206 -18.33 -4.58 9.14
C ALA A 206 -18.51 -5.61 10.25
N ASP A 207 -19.75 -5.80 10.75
CA ASP A 207 -20.02 -6.82 11.76
C ASP A 207 -19.85 -8.24 11.22
N LYS A 208 -20.28 -8.49 9.97
CA LYS A 208 -20.04 -9.78 9.30
C LYS A 208 -18.55 -10.04 9.05
N ALA A 209 -17.81 -9.03 8.58
CA ALA A 209 -16.37 -9.12 8.39
C ALA A 209 -15.65 -9.36 9.72
N ALA A 210 -16.08 -8.70 10.80
CA ALA A 210 -15.53 -8.90 12.14
C ALA A 210 -15.70 -10.35 12.61
N ALA A 211 -16.86 -10.95 12.37
CA ALA A 211 -17.09 -12.37 12.73
C ALA A 211 -16.12 -13.31 12.00
N ASP A 212 -15.87 -13.07 10.72
CA ASP A 212 -14.91 -13.86 9.94
C ASP A 212 -13.46 -13.62 10.38
N PHE A 213 -13.04 -12.37 10.62
CA PHE A 213 -11.70 -12.07 11.14
C PHE A 213 -11.49 -12.67 12.54
N GLN A 214 -12.49 -12.60 13.41
CA GLN A 214 -12.44 -13.24 14.73
C GLN A 214 -12.25 -14.75 14.60
N LYS A 215 -13.03 -15.37 13.72
CA LYS A 215 -12.92 -16.81 13.46
C LYS A 215 -11.53 -17.18 12.92
N ALA A 216 -10.98 -16.36 12.01
CA ALA A 216 -9.62 -16.53 11.53
C ALA A 216 -8.59 -16.45 12.66
N ALA A 217 -8.68 -15.44 13.52
CA ALA A 217 -7.77 -15.27 14.67
C ALA A 217 -7.84 -16.42 15.70
N GLU A 218 -9.02 -17.05 15.86
CA GLU A 218 -9.19 -18.23 16.72
C GLU A 218 -8.52 -19.48 16.15
N LEU A 219 -8.53 -19.64 14.83
CA LEU A 219 -8.07 -20.84 14.13
C LEU A 219 -6.59 -20.81 13.78
N LEU A 220 -6.03 -19.61 13.56
CA LEU A 220 -4.66 -19.43 13.09
C LEU A 220 -3.64 -19.34 14.24
N PRO A 221 -2.41 -19.84 14.03
CA PRO A 221 -1.33 -19.71 14.99
C PRO A 221 -0.77 -18.27 15.00
N VAL A 222 -0.11 -17.90 16.08
CA VAL A 222 0.71 -16.67 16.14
C VAL A 222 1.87 -16.77 15.15
N ASN A 223 2.54 -17.91 15.12
CA ASN A 223 3.64 -18.19 14.20
C ASN A 223 3.48 -19.59 13.59
N TRP A 224 3.46 -19.66 12.25
CA TRP A 224 3.33 -20.91 11.51
C TRP A 224 4.47 -21.88 11.77
N ASP A 225 5.69 -21.41 12.03
CA ASP A 225 6.86 -22.24 12.28
C ASP A 225 6.70 -23.11 13.53
N ASN A 226 5.77 -22.77 14.41
CA ASN A 226 5.44 -23.55 15.59
C ASN A 226 4.42 -24.68 15.32
N THR A 227 3.81 -24.73 14.15
CA THR A 227 2.86 -25.78 13.75
C THR A 227 3.55 -26.97 13.12
N THR A 228 2.89 -28.12 13.08
CA THR A 228 3.41 -29.32 12.41
C THR A 228 3.57 -29.09 10.91
N ALA A 229 2.59 -28.47 10.27
CA ALA A 229 2.64 -28.15 8.83
C ALA A 229 3.70 -27.08 8.53
N GLY A 230 3.80 -26.03 9.33
CA GLY A 230 4.76 -24.95 9.15
C GLY A 230 6.21 -25.37 9.29
N LYS A 231 6.50 -26.37 10.12
CA LYS A 231 7.84 -26.95 10.25
C LYS A 231 8.37 -27.59 8.95
N ASN A 232 7.46 -28.00 8.07
CA ASN A 232 7.84 -28.53 6.76
C ASN A 232 8.23 -27.42 5.76
N THR A 233 7.94 -26.15 6.10
CA THR A 233 8.17 -24.98 5.25
C THR A 233 8.88 -23.85 6.00
N LEU A 234 9.77 -24.20 6.97
CA LEU A 234 10.57 -23.23 7.71
C LEU A 234 11.29 -22.25 6.77
N GLY A 235 11.26 -20.95 7.13
CA GLY A 235 11.84 -19.88 6.32
C GLY A 235 11.00 -19.51 5.07
N LYS A 236 9.76 -20.00 4.96
CA LYS A 236 8.83 -19.70 3.86
C LYS A 236 7.43 -19.32 4.35
N ASN A 237 7.29 -19.08 5.66
CA ASN A 237 6.00 -18.85 6.29
C ASN A 237 5.73 -17.35 6.62
N GLU A 238 6.68 -16.45 6.35
CA GLU A 238 6.63 -15.04 6.76
C GLU A 238 5.40 -14.30 6.19
N LEU A 239 4.98 -14.67 4.99
CA LEU A 239 3.83 -14.04 4.31
C LEU A 239 2.50 -14.77 4.54
N ARG A 240 2.49 -15.88 5.27
CA ARG A 240 1.24 -16.60 5.55
C ARG A 240 0.41 -15.83 6.55
N ILE A 241 -0.89 -15.73 6.25
CA ILE A 241 -1.85 -15.16 7.19
C ILE A 241 -1.81 -15.93 8.50
N ASN A 242 -1.66 -15.22 9.59
CA ASN A 242 -1.57 -15.78 10.94
C ASN A 242 -2.51 -15.02 11.90
N LYS A 243 -2.52 -15.40 13.17
CA LYS A 243 -3.37 -14.78 14.20
C LYS A 243 -3.14 -13.26 14.28
N ILE A 244 -1.88 -12.81 14.19
CA ILE A 244 -1.54 -11.38 14.29
C ILE A 244 -2.14 -10.60 13.14
N THR A 245 -2.01 -11.12 11.90
CA THR A 245 -2.62 -10.49 10.70
C THR A 245 -4.15 -10.44 10.81
N ALA A 246 -4.77 -11.52 11.29
CA ALA A 246 -6.23 -11.58 11.46
C ALA A 246 -6.72 -10.58 12.52
N LEU A 247 -6.05 -10.48 13.68
CA LEU A 247 -6.37 -9.49 14.70
C LEU A 247 -6.13 -8.06 14.23
N ALA A 248 -5.08 -7.81 13.42
CA ALA A 248 -4.80 -6.48 12.87
C ALA A 248 -5.93 -6.00 11.96
N TYR A 249 -6.44 -6.88 11.10
CA TYR A 249 -7.60 -6.55 10.26
C TYR A 249 -8.93 -6.53 11.01
N LEU A 250 -9.10 -7.34 12.04
CA LEU A 250 -10.23 -7.23 12.96
C LEU A 250 -10.27 -5.83 13.61
N GLY A 251 -9.15 -5.40 14.16
CA GLY A 251 -9.02 -4.08 14.76
C GLY A 251 -9.24 -2.97 13.75
N LYS A 252 -8.65 -3.06 12.55
CA LYS A 252 -8.82 -2.09 11.47
C LYS A 252 -10.29 -1.99 11.03
N ASN A 253 -10.96 -3.12 10.83
CA ASN A 253 -12.37 -3.16 10.48
C ASN A 253 -13.25 -2.48 11.56
N TYR A 254 -13.00 -2.73 12.84
CA TYR A 254 -13.71 -2.05 13.92
C TYR A 254 -13.38 -0.56 14.01
N LEU A 255 -12.12 -0.14 13.79
CA LEU A 255 -11.74 1.28 13.80
C LEU A 255 -12.40 2.04 12.64
N TRP A 256 -12.46 1.45 11.44
CA TRP A 256 -13.22 2.02 10.33
C TRP A 256 -14.69 2.14 10.68
N ALA A 257 -15.31 1.08 11.20
CA ALA A 257 -16.70 1.13 11.67
C ALA A 257 -16.92 2.20 12.76
N ALA A 258 -15.93 2.41 13.65
CA ALA A 258 -16.00 3.47 14.67
C ALA A 258 -15.93 4.89 14.08
N SER A 259 -15.37 5.06 12.89
CA SER A 259 -14.98 6.35 12.35
C SER A 259 -16.18 7.20 11.92
N PRO A 260 -16.07 8.54 11.94
CA PRO A 260 -17.17 9.48 11.72
C PRO A 260 -17.98 9.23 10.45
N LEU A 261 -17.32 8.99 9.29
CA LEU A 261 -18.02 8.75 8.03
C LEU A 261 -18.96 7.55 8.11
N MET A 262 -18.50 6.45 8.72
CA MET A 262 -19.24 5.19 8.80
C MET A 262 -20.41 5.28 9.78
N GLN A 263 -20.26 6.12 10.80
CA GLN A 263 -21.29 6.34 11.82
C GLN A 263 -22.36 7.34 11.37
N HIS A 264 -21.99 8.40 10.67
CA HIS A 264 -22.88 9.55 10.44
C HIS A 264 -23.15 9.82 8.96
N GLY A 265 -22.35 9.27 8.05
CA GLY A 265 -22.36 9.65 6.64
C GLY A 265 -21.83 11.07 6.42
N ALA A 266 -21.61 11.45 5.16
CA ALA A 266 -21.24 12.81 4.79
C ALA A 266 -22.50 13.69 4.67
N GLN A 267 -22.54 14.80 5.41
CA GLN A 267 -23.68 15.71 5.44
C GLN A 267 -23.60 16.73 4.31
N THR A 268 -24.67 16.87 3.54
CA THR A 268 -24.76 17.84 2.45
C THR A 268 -25.27 19.18 2.98
N GLY A 269 -24.51 20.25 2.75
CA GLY A 269 -24.93 21.61 3.04
C GLY A 269 -24.97 21.98 4.53
N GLY A 270 -24.35 21.19 5.39
CA GLY A 270 -24.31 21.43 6.85
C GLY A 270 -22.97 21.03 7.46
N GLY A 271 -22.80 21.25 8.76
CA GLY A 271 -21.63 20.81 9.52
C GLY A 271 -21.56 19.29 9.60
N GLN A 272 -20.35 18.76 9.46
CA GLN A 272 -20.09 17.32 9.62
C GLN A 272 -20.16 16.94 11.11
N THR A 273 -20.50 15.67 11.38
CA THR A 273 -20.43 15.09 12.72
C THR A 273 -19.17 14.24 12.83
N TYR A 274 -18.21 14.71 13.63
CA TYR A 274 -16.88 14.11 13.73
C TYR A 274 -16.73 13.12 14.89
N SER A 275 -17.79 12.79 15.59
CA SER A 275 -17.74 11.85 16.71
C SER A 275 -17.58 10.41 16.24
N TYR A 276 -16.79 9.66 17.00
CA TYR A 276 -16.61 8.23 16.82
C TYR A 276 -17.64 7.43 17.61
N SER A 277 -17.86 6.17 17.23
CA SER A 277 -18.49 5.17 18.09
C SER A 277 -17.48 4.65 19.11
N GLU A 278 -17.71 4.93 20.38
CA GLU A 278 -16.84 4.44 21.47
C GLU A 278 -16.87 2.90 21.57
N ASP A 279 -18.01 2.26 21.32
CA ASP A 279 -18.16 0.80 21.37
C ASP A 279 -17.25 0.12 20.34
N TYR A 280 -17.30 0.54 19.07
CA TYR A 280 -16.42 0.02 18.03
C TYR A 280 -14.95 0.39 18.29
N ALA A 281 -14.66 1.59 18.82
CA ALA A 281 -13.30 1.99 19.16
C ALA A 281 -12.68 1.09 20.25
N ARG A 282 -13.46 0.71 21.27
CA ARG A 282 -13.02 -0.22 22.31
C ARG A 282 -12.75 -1.63 21.74
N LYS A 283 -13.61 -2.13 20.87
CA LYS A 283 -13.39 -3.41 20.18
C LYS A 283 -12.11 -3.38 19.33
N ALA A 284 -11.87 -2.28 18.61
CA ALA A 284 -10.64 -2.06 17.85
C ALA A 284 -9.41 -2.04 18.78
N ALA A 285 -9.48 -1.26 19.86
CA ALA A 285 -8.40 -1.16 20.85
C ALA A 285 -8.05 -2.52 21.49
N ASP A 286 -9.04 -3.36 21.75
CA ASP A 286 -8.79 -4.70 22.32
C ASP A 286 -8.10 -5.63 21.33
N ALA A 287 -8.49 -5.62 20.07
CA ALA A 287 -7.83 -6.41 19.02
C ALA A 287 -6.37 -5.97 18.81
N PHE A 288 -6.11 -4.67 18.68
CA PHE A 288 -4.75 -4.15 18.57
C PHE A 288 -3.94 -4.34 19.85
N GLY A 289 -4.59 -4.16 21.02
CA GLY A 289 -3.95 -4.34 22.32
C GLY A 289 -3.45 -5.76 22.54
N GLU A 290 -4.16 -6.79 22.07
CA GLU A 290 -3.69 -8.18 22.10
C GLU A 290 -2.42 -8.35 21.27
N ILE A 291 -2.37 -7.75 20.05
CA ILE A 291 -1.16 -7.79 19.19
C ILE A 291 0.02 -7.13 19.90
N ILE A 292 -0.17 -5.90 20.39
CA ILE A 292 0.89 -5.11 21.03
C ILE A 292 1.42 -5.86 22.26
N SER A 293 0.55 -6.45 23.08
CA SER A 293 0.95 -7.24 24.22
C SER A 293 1.84 -8.43 23.84
N LEU A 294 1.50 -9.13 22.76
CA LEU A 294 2.30 -10.25 22.24
C LEU A 294 3.65 -9.78 21.67
N VAL A 295 3.68 -8.64 20.98
CA VAL A 295 4.92 -8.05 20.44
C VAL A 295 5.83 -7.57 21.56
N GLU A 296 5.34 -6.77 22.50
CA GLU A 296 6.12 -6.22 23.61
C GLU A 296 6.66 -7.32 24.55
N SER A 297 6.00 -8.47 24.61
CA SER A 297 6.47 -9.64 25.39
C SER A 297 7.36 -10.60 24.58
N GLY A 298 7.67 -10.31 23.33
CA GLY A 298 8.50 -11.16 22.46
C GLY A 298 7.86 -12.50 22.10
N GLN A 299 6.51 -12.59 22.09
CA GLN A 299 5.79 -13.82 21.80
C GLN A 299 5.38 -13.94 20.32
N THR A 300 5.87 -13.05 19.47
CA THR A 300 5.64 -13.07 18.02
C THR A 300 6.96 -13.06 17.27
N GLN A 301 6.89 -13.32 15.95
CA GLN A 301 8.00 -13.12 15.03
C GLN A 301 8.14 -11.66 14.57
N TYR A 302 7.21 -10.79 14.96
CA TYR A 302 7.17 -9.40 14.51
C TYR A 302 7.89 -8.46 15.46
N GLU A 303 8.63 -7.53 14.90
CA GLU A 303 9.31 -6.45 15.60
C GLU A 303 9.42 -5.22 14.71
N PHE A 304 9.66 -4.05 15.28
CA PHE A 304 9.90 -2.85 14.52
C PHE A 304 11.22 -2.93 13.73
N ALA A 305 11.19 -2.45 12.50
CA ALA A 305 12.40 -2.17 11.75
C ALA A 305 13.23 -1.10 12.46
N SER A 306 14.55 -1.26 12.47
CA SER A 306 15.46 -0.27 13.04
C SER A 306 15.58 0.94 12.11
N PHE A 307 15.62 2.13 12.71
CA PHE A 307 15.93 3.37 12.00
C PHE A 307 17.42 3.65 12.18
N ASP A 308 18.25 3.06 11.32
CA ASP A 308 19.71 3.15 11.33
C ASP A 308 20.25 4.20 10.34
N TYR A 309 19.38 5.12 9.94
CA TYR A 309 19.70 6.21 9.04
C TYR A 309 20.47 7.30 9.77
N ASP A 310 21.77 7.33 9.58
CA ASP A 310 22.69 8.28 10.23
C ASP A 310 23.31 9.33 9.28
N ASN A 311 22.95 9.27 8.00
CA ASN A 311 23.45 10.20 6.99
C ASN A 311 22.41 10.49 5.90
N ILE A 312 21.96 11.73 5.83
CA ILE A 312 20.96 12.20 4.84
C ILE A 312 21.40 12.01 3.38
N TYR A 313 22.68 11.73 3.14
CA TYR A 313 23.25 11.55 1.80
C TYR A 313 23.58 10.10 1.48
N ASP A 314 23.52 9.21 2.42
CA ASP A 314 24.02 7.85 2.23
C ASP A 314 23.03 6.77 2.66
N HIS A 315 22.29 6.25 1.69
CA HIS A 315 21.42 5.08 1.87
C HIS A 315 22.15 3.75 1.67
N LYS A 316 23.47 3.73 1.53
CA LYS A 316 24.23 2.52 1.25
C LYS A 316 24.21 1.50 2.37
N LYS A 317 23.86 1.92 3.58
CA LYS A 317 23.71 1.01 4.72
C LYS A 317 22.44 0.18 4.67
N ALA A 318 21.45 0.58 3.87
CA ALA A 318 20.19 -0.14 3.78
C ALA A 318 20.35 -1.54 3.19
N SER A 319 21.36 -1.79 2.37
CA SER A 319 21.58 -3.11 1.80
C SER A 319 22.28 -4.05 2.77
N GLY A 320 21.57 -5.09 3.22
CA GLY A 320 22.10 -6.18 4.02
C GLY A 320 22.00 -6.03 5.52
N VAL A 321 21.21 -5.06 6.00
CA VAL A 321 20.87 -4.94 7.43
C VAL A 321 19.42 -5.40 7.61
N ASP A 322 19.22 -6.51 8.29
CA ASP A 322 17.90 -6.97 8.68
C ASP A 322 17.22 -5.89 9.56
N ASN A 323 15.94 -5.64 9.30
CA ASN A 323 15.10 -4.69 10.03
C ASN A 323 15.47 -3.21 9.90
N SER A 324 16.18 -2.81 8.85
CA SER A 324 16.34 -1.40 8.50
C SER A 324 14.99 -0.78 8.09
N TYR A 325 14.75 0.45 8.51
CA TYR A 325 13.54 1.19 8.12
C TYR A 325 13.42 1.36 6.58
N SER A 326 14.52 1.63 5.91
CA SER A 326 14.55 1.73 4.45
C SER A 326 14.18 0.42 3.77
N GLU A 327 14.58 -0.72 4.33
CA GLU A 327 14.31 -2.05 3.77
C GLU A 327 12.87 -2.50 3.90
N LEU A 328 12.03 -1.77 4.64
CA LEU A 328 10.58 -1.98 4.63
C LEU A 328 9.98 -1.75 3.23
N PHE A 329 10.60 -0.89 2.43
CA PHE A 329 10.04 -0.40 1.18
C PHE A 329 10.82 -0.85 -0.04
N PHE A 330 12.10 -1.15 0.10
CA PHE A 330 12.91 -1.65 -1.00
C PHE A 330 14.09 -2.49 -0.51
N THR A 331 14.55 -3.41 -1.35
CA THR A 331 15.84 -4.07 -1.20
C THR A 331 16.69 -3.87 -2.44
N SER A 332 18.00 -3.73 -2.25
CA SER A 332 18.96 -3.67 -3.34
C SER A 332 19.39 -5.06 -3.75
N GLY A 333 19.56 -5.29 -5.05
CA GLY A 333 20.01 -6.55 -5.60
C GLY A 333 18.89 -7.55 -5.86
N ARG A 334 19.26 -8.81 -6.04
CA ARG A 334 18.34 -9.90 -6.39
C ARG A 334 17.83 -10.68 -5.18
N SER A 335 17.88 -10.07 -4.01
CA SER A 335 17.31 -10.71 -2.82
C SER A 335 15.80 -10.81 -2.98
N TRP A 336 15.29 -12.03 -2.87
CA TRP A 336 13.88 -12.34 -2.80
C TRP A 336 13.38 -12.33 -1.36
N GLU A 337 14.25 -11.98 -0.44
CA GLU A 337 13.93 -11.87 0.97
C GLU A 337 12.98 -10.71 1.21
N GLN A 338 12.16 -10.87 2.21
CA GLN A 338 11.19 -9.85 2.56
C GLN A 338 11.92 -8.62 3.10
N PRO A 339 11.74 -7.43 2.49
CA PRO A 339 12.33 -6.22 3.01
C PRO A 339 11.77 -5.89 4.41
N GLY A 340 12.58 -5.29 5.23
CA GLY A 340 12.21 -4.92 6.58
C GLY A 340 11.86 -6.10 7.49
N GLY A 341 12.09 -7.30 7.00
CA GLY A 341 12.02 -8.57 7.72
C GLY A 341 10.76 -8.77 8.53
N LYS A 342 10.67 -8.18 9.71
CA LYS A 342 9.69 -8.57 10.72
C LYS A 342 8.60 -7.53 11.00
N GLU A 343 8.56 -6.42 10.30
CA GLU A 343 7.53 -5.40 10.55
C GLU A 343 6.29 -5.55 9.66
N ALA A 344 6.44 -6.05 8.44
CA ALA A 344 5.32 -6.21 7.51
C ALA A 344 4.42 -7.38 7.92
N LEU A 345 3.12 -7.11 8.12
CA LEU A 345 2.10 -8.11 8.48
C LEU A 345 1.38 -8.68 7.27
N LEU A 346 1.14 -7.85 6.26
CA LEU A 346 0.53 -8.25 4.99
C LEU A 346 1.08 -7.40 3.85
N ARG A 347 1.51 -8.05 2.80
CA ARG A 347 1.88 -7.44 1.52
C ARG A 347 1.39 -8.32 0.35
N GLY A 348 1.28 -7.73 -0.82
CA GLY A 348 1.04 -8.49 -2.04
C GLY A 348 2.21 -9.38 -2.40
N PRO A 349 2.01 -10.38 -3.27
CA PRO A 349 3.10 -11.21 -3.77
C PRO A 349 4.10 -10.33 -4.50
N SER A 350 5.39 -10.61 -4.31
CA SER A 350 6.43 -9.90 -5.02
C SER A 350 6.36 -10.19 -6.50
N ALA A 351 6.23 -9.16 -7.28
CA ALA A 351 6.38 -9.27 -8.71
C ALA A 351 7.83 -9.53 -9.11
N GLY A 352 8.05 -10.29 -10.15
CA GLY A 352 9.38 -10.46 -10.69
C GLY A 352 10.10 -9.12 -10.86
N TRP A 353 11.37 -9.05 -10.49
CA TRP A 353 12.20 -7.85 -10.41
C TRP A 353 12.13 -6.93 -11.64
N SER A 354 11.92 -7.46 -12.84
CA SER A 354 11.93 -6.68 -14.08
C SER A 354 10.82 -5.63 -14.17
N TYR A 355 9.66 -5.87 -13.55
CA TYR A 355 8.54 -4.92 -13.60
C TYR A 355 8.60 -3.88 -12.49
N THR A 356 8.93 -4.26 -11.28
CA THR A 356 9.06 -3.35 -10.15
C THR A 356 10.16 -2.31 -10.38
N ARG A 357 11.30 -2.76 -10.83
CA ARG A 357 12.45 -1.94 -11.17
C ARG A 357 12.16 -0.90 -12.24
N TYR A 358 11.48 -1.32 -13.32
CA TYR A 358 11.40 -0.53 -14.54
C TYR A 358 10.50 0.70 -14.41
N ASN A 359 9.46 0.61 -13.61
CA ASN A 359 8.41 1.61 -13.61
C ASN A 359 8.32 2.41 -12.31
N PHE A 360 8.57 1.77 -11.18
CA PHE A 360 8.37 2.41 -9.89
C PHE A 360 9.46 3.45 -9.60
N SER A 361 10.73 3.09 -9.72
CA SER A 361 11.86 3.97 -9.40
C SER A 361 12.00 5.18 -10.33
N ARG A 362 11.42 5.12 -11.52
CA ARG A 362 11.53 6.18 -12.54
C ARG A 362 10.66 7.40 -12.29
N THR A 363 9.72 7.31 -11.38
CA THR A 363 8.68 8.32 -11.17
C THR A 363 8.91 9.20 -9.94
N PHE A 364 10.11 9.10 -9.30
CA PHE A 364 10.37 9.77 -8.01
C PHE A 364 11.36 10.92 -8.05
N GLY A 365 11.96 11.20 -9.18
CA GLY A 365 12.94 12.27 -9.32
C GLY A 365 12.77 13.03 -10.62
N PRO A 366 13.70 14.00 -10.91
CA PRO A 366 13.66 14.77 -12.14
C PRO A 366 13.70 13.87 -13.37
N ASN A 367 12.86 14.14 -14.36
CA ASN A 367 12.76 13.35 -15.58
C ASN A 367 14.13 13.17 -16.28
N GLN A 368 14.94 14.22 -16.29
CA GLN A 368 16.28 14.22 -16.88
C GLN A 368 17.23 13.18 -16.24
N LEU A 369 17.05 12.87 -14.96
CA LEU A 369 17.90 11.95 -14.19
C LEU A 369 17.26 10.57 -13.97
N CYS A 370 15.96 10.49 -13.78
CA CYS A 370 15.28 9.32 -13.29
C CYS A 370 14.21 8.80 -14.23
N ALA A 371 13.32 9.65 -14.71
CA ALA A 371 12.14 9.24 -15.45
C ALA A 371 12.38 9.23 -16.96
N GLN A 372 11.70 8.35 -17.66
CA GLN A 372 11.57 8.42 -19.12
C GLN A 372 10.26 9.08 -19.55
N ASP A 373 9.36 9.29 -18.61
CA ASP A 373 8.04 9.85 -18.81
C ASP A 373 7.83 11.03 -17.87
N ASN A 374 6.94 11.92 -18.26
CA ASN A 374 6.65 13.12 -17.46
C ASN A 374 5.79 12.85 -16.21
N HIS A 375 5.58 11.58 -15.84
CA HIS A 375 4.80 11.18 -14.69
C HIS A 375 5.68 11.09 -13.45
N ILE A 376 5.82 12.20 -12.75
CA ILE A 376 6.68 12.31 -11.57
C ILE A 376 5.79 12.51 -10.35
N HIS A 377 5.82 11.56 -9.42
CA HIS A 377 5.16 11.69 -8.14
C HIS A 377 5.98 12.60 -7.22
N GLN A 378 5.33 13.60 -6.64
CA GLN A 378 5.97 14.60 -5.79
C GLN A 378 5.17 14.78 -4.51
N PRO A 379 5.83 14.92 -3.33
CA PRO A 379 5.13 15.33 -2.13
C PRO A 379 4.71 16.79 -2.25
N THR A 380 3.57 17.14 -1.69
CA THR A 380 3.11 18.53 -1.62
C THR A 380 3.76 19.25 -0.43
N ALA A 381 3.92 20.55 -0.50
CA ALA A 381 4.55 21.32 0.59
C ALA A 381 3.68 21.30 1.86
N ASN A 382 2.36 21.45 1.73
CA ASN A 382 1.44 21.36 2.86
C ASN A 382 1.47 19.99 3.55
N TYR A 383 1.72 18.89 2.80
CA TYR A 383 1.89 17.59 3.43
C TYR A 383 3.24 17.45 4.15
N VAL A 384 4.33 17.91 3.53
CA VAL A 384 5.67 17.89 4.13
C VAL A 384 5.72 18.69 5.44
N ALA A 385 4.83 19.66 5.63
CA ALA A 385 4.68 20.38 6.89
C ALA A 385 4.28 19.48 8.08
N ASN A 386 3.66 18.31 7.85
CA ASN A 386 3.36 17.34 8.91
C ASN A 386 4.63 16.79 9.58
N TYR A 387 5.76 16.72 8.86
CA TYR A 387 7.05 16.42 9.46
C TYR A 387 7.45 17.57 10.37
N GLY A 388 7.08 17.53 11.62
CA GLY A 388 7.36 18.57 12.59
C GLY A 388 8.86 18.76 12.87
N MET A 389 9.15 19.22 14.07
CA MET A 389 10.53 19.42 14.53
C MET A 389 11.03 18.19 15.30
N ALA A 390 12.34 18.06 15.44
CA ALA A 390 12.97 16.97 16.20
C ALA A 390 12.53 16.92 17.68
N ASN A 391 12.08 18.05 18.23
CA ASN A 391 11.50 18.10 19.58
C ASN A 391 10.07 17.55 19.67
N GLY A 392 9.51 17.03 18.57
CA GLY A 392 8.20 16.42 18.50
C GLY A 392 7.03 17.37 18.22
N LEU A 393 7.25 18.68 18.20
CA LEU A 393 6.22 19.69 17.95
C LEU A 393 5.97 19.91 16.46
N PRO A 394 4.73 20.22 16.04
CA PRO A 394 4.45 20.66 14.69
C PRO A 394 5.10 22.00 14.37
N ILE A 395 5.39 22.29 13.10
CA ILE A 395 6.15 23.50 12.71
C ILE A 395 5.44 24.81 13.02
N ASP A 396 4.12 24.79 13.06
CA ASP A 396 3.26 25.95 13.37
C ASP A 396 3.05 26.16 14.89
N ASP A 397 3.57 25.28 15.72
CA ASP A 397 3.54 25.45 17.17
C ASP A 397 4.55 26.54 17.59
N PRO A 398 4.13 27.54 18.39
CA PRO A 398 5.03 28.64 18.81
C PRO A 398 6.29 28.19 19.56
N GLU A 399 6.25 27.02 20.19
CA GLU A 399 7.38 26.44 20.94
C GLU A 399 8.22 25.48 20.11
N SER A 400 7.87 25.29 18.84
CA SER A 400 8.57 24.34 17.94
C SER A 400 10.01 24.71 17.67
N GLY A 401 10.31 26.01 17.67
CA GLY A 401 11.63 26.54 17.30
C GLY A 401 11.87 26.54 15.78
N TRP A 402 10.83 26.31 14.96
CA TRP A 402 10.96 26.40 13.51
C TRP A 402 11.25 27.83 13.06
N ASP A 403 12.21 27.98 12.13
CA ASP A 403 12.64 29.27 11.58
C ASP A 403 12.46 29.27 10.05
N PRO A 404 11.65 30.16 9.48
CA PRO A 404 11.47 30.26 8.03
C PRO A 404 12.74 30.68 7.27
N LYS A 405 13.79 31.18 7.95
CA LYS A 405 15.09 31.42 7.34
C LYS A 405 15.92 30.13 7.23
N HIS A 406 15.65 29.15 8.05
CA HIS A 406 16.30 27.83 8.05
C HIS A 406 15.25 26.73 8.07
N PRO A 407 14.39 26.63 7.03
CA PRO A 407 13.14 25.86 7.09
C PRO A 407 13.38 24.35 7.19
N PHE A 408 14.57 23.89 6.89
CA PHE A 408 14.95 22.47 6.90
C PHE A 408 15.72 22.05 8.15
N LYS A 409 16.11 23.01 9.00
CA LYS A 409 16.92 22.76 10.20
C LYS A 409 16.09 22.17 11.33
N GLY A 410 16.65 21.16 12.01
CA GLY A 410 16.06 20.60 13.24
C GLY A 410 14.69 19.92 13.05
N ARG A 411 14.40 19.42 11.86
CA ARG A 411 13.15 18.71 11.52
C ARG A 411 13.12 17.30 12.15
N ASP A 412 11.95 16.67 12.16
CA ASP A 412 11.78 15.26 12.49
C ASP A 412 12.81 14.41 11.71
N PRO A 413 13.49 13.45 12.33
CA PRO A 413 14.50 12.62 11.63
C PRO A 413 13.98 11.93 10.36
N ARG A 414 12.69 11.58 10.32
CA ARG A 414 12.06 10.98 9.13
C ARG A 414 11.96 11.95 7.95
N PHE A 415 11.93 13.27 8.21
CA PHE A 415 11.99 14.27 7.12
C PHE A 415 13.26 14.08 6.28
N TYR A 416 14.40 13.90 6.92
CA TYR A 416 15.67 13.74 6.21
C TYR A 416 15.82 12.42 5.48
N HIS A 417 15.10 11.40 5.92
CA HIS A 417 15.05 10.10 5.27
C HIS A 417 14.07 10.08 4.09
N ASP A 418 12.88 10.66 4.28
CA ASP A 418 11.75 10.49 3.37
C ASP A 418 11.72 11.55 2.25
N ILE A 419 12.31 12.74 2.48
CA ILE A 419 12.15 13.94 1.65
C ILE A 419 13.48 14.42 1.08
N VAL A 420 13.51 14.64 -0.23
CA VAL A 420 14.58 15.38 -0.89
C VAL A 420 14.19 16.86 -0.86
N PHE A 421 14.98 17.68 -0.16
CA PHE A 421 14.84 19.12 -0.07
C PHE A 421 16.02 19.85 -0.70
N ASP A 422 15.98 21.16 -0.78
CA ASP A 422 16.99 21.97 -1.46
C ASP A 422 18.40 21.76 -0.89
N GLY A 423 19.37 21.54 -1.78
CA GLY A 423 20.77 21.35 -1.43
C GLY A 423 21.17 19.92 -1.06
N VAL A 424 20.24 18.98 -0.92
CA VAL A 424 20.59 17.56 -0.73
C VAL A 424 21.44 17.09 -1.90
N LYS A 425 22.52 16.37 -1.61
CA LYS A 425 23.39 15.79 -2.65
C LYS A 425 22.61 14.70 -3.38
N TYR A 426 22.24 14.96 -4.63
CA TYR A 426 21.38 14.08 -5.41
C TYR A 426 22.16 13.09 -6.27
N ILE A 427 23.36 13.46 -6.73
CA ILE A 427 24.26 12.64 -7.54
C ILE A 427 25.57 12.48 -6.80
N ASN A 428 25.99 11.23 -6.53
CA ASN A 428 27.28 10.92 -5.88
C ASN A 428 28.44 10.93 -6.87
N ALA A 429 28.21 10.39 -8.07
CA ALA A 429 29.18 10.41 -9.18
C ALA A 429 29.43 11.82 -9.70
N GLU A 430 30.38 11.98 -10.58
CA GLU A 430 30.57 13.26 -11.29
C GLU A 430 29.64 13.26 -12.52
N PRO A 431 28.63 14.16 -12.57
CA PRO A 431 27.70 14.21 -13.68
C PRO A 431 28.31 14.94 -14.90
N ASP A 432 27.73 14.68 -16.06
CA ASP A 432 28.02 15.41 -17.28
C ASP A 432 27.73 16.91 -17.12
N ALA A 433 28.35 17.74 -17.96
CA ALA A 433 28.20 19.20 -17.92
C ALA A 433 26.73 19.67 -17.98
N ALA A 434 25.88 18.95 -18.70
CA ALA A 434 24.44 19.25 -18.83
C ALA A 434 23.68 19.07 -17.52
N ASP A 435 24.11 18.16 -16.66
CA ASP A 435 23.43 17.77 -15.41
C ASP A 435 24.18 18.25 -14.15
N LYS A 436 25.31 18.94 -14.33
CA LYS A 436 26.14 19.40 -13.22
C LYS A 436 25.37 20.23 -12.20
N ALA A 437 24.44 21.06 -12.65
CA ALA A 437 23.59 21.87 -11.78
C ALA A 437 22.57 21.04 -10.95
N MET A 438 22.46 19.74 -11.21
CA MET A 438 21.60 18.79 -10.47
C MET A 438 22.39 17.90 -9.50
N LYS A 439 23.71 18.12 -9.35
CA LYS A 439 24.52 17.37 -8.38
C LYS A 439 24.01 17.53 -6.96
N TYR A 440 23.60 18.75 -6.64
CA TYR A 440 22.84 19.09 -5.44
C TYR A 440 21.45 19.52 -5.84
N ALA A 441 20.43 19.06 -5.10
CA ALA A 441 19.04 19.33 -5.42
C ALA A 441 18.77 20.84 -5.50
N GLY A 442 18.47 21.34 -6.68
CA GLY A 442 18.15 22.75 -6.92
C GLY A 442 16.66 22.98 -6.84
N LEU A 443 16.11 23.03 -5.63
CA LEU A 443 14.67 23.09 -5.36
C LEU A 443 14.16 24.46 -4.88
N ALA A 444 15.05 25.45 -4.74
CA ALA A 444 14.67 26.85 -4.59
C ALA A 444 13.88 27.35 -5.82
N THR A 445 13.12 28.42 -5.68
CA THR A 445 12.39 29.04 -6.80
C THR A 445 13.33 29.36 -7.96
N GLY A 446 13.03 28.81 -9.14
CA GLY A 446 13.90 28.93 -10.33
C GLY A 446 15.10 27.99 -10.33
N GLY A 447 15.25 27.11 -9.37
CA GLY A 447 16.35 26.15 -9.29
C GLY A 447 16.34 25.10 -10.42
N SER A 448 17.48 24.40 -10.58
CA SER A 448 17.70 23.42 -11.66
C SER A 448 16.72 22.25 -11.69
N MET A 449 16.11 21.94 -10.54
CA MET A 449 15.12 20.86 -10.38
C MET A 449 13.70 21.40 -10.19
N ARG A 450 13.46 22.68 -10.56
CA ARG A 450 12.13 23.32 -10.54
C ARG A 450 11.63 23.51 -11.96
N ALA A 451 10.65 22.70 -12.35
CA ALA A 451 9.98 22.86 -13.64
C ALA A 451 8.56 22.31 -13.54
N ILE A 452 7.65 22.83 -14.37
CA ILE A 452 6.24 22.45 -14.31
C ILE A 452 6.02 21.00 -14.76
N THR A 453 6.77 20.53 -15.75
CA THR A 453 6.50 19.24 -16.42
C THR A 453 7.54 18.16 -16.15
N ASN A 454 8.79 18.52 -15.89
CA ASN A 454 9.91 17.57 -15.94
C ASN A 454 10.72 17.49 -14.64
N ALA A 455 10.33 18.24 -13.63
CA ALA A 455 10.99 18.28 -12.34
C ALA A 455 9.97 18.60 -11.23
N SER A 456 10.42 19.11 -10.08
CA SER A 456 9.52 19.38 -8.97
C SER A 456 8.69 20.64 -9.17
N ARG A 457 7.39 20.51 -9.14
CA ARG A 457 6.46 21.64 -9.05
C ARG A 457 6.25 22.09 -7.60
N SER A 458 6.29 21.14 -6.65
CA SER A 458 6.06 21.39 -5.23
C SER A 458 7.28 21.93 -4.47
N GLY A 459 8.48 21.78 -5.01
CA GLY A 459 9.73 22.11 -4.35
C GLY A 459 10.35 20.98 -3.54
N TYR A 460 9.81 19.78 -3.66
CA TYR A 460 10.31 18.56 -3.01
C TYR A 460 10.32 17.38 -3.98
N PHE A 461 11.12 16.35 -3.68
CA PHE A 461 10.91 14.99 -4.10
C PHE A 461 10.84 14.09 -2.87
N TYR A 462 10.28 12.90 -2.99
CA TYR A 462 10.34 11.94 -1.90
C TYR A 462 11.27 10.77 -2.23
N GLN A 463 11.79 10.15 -1.19
CA GLN A 463 12.83 9.14 -1.28
C GLN A 463 12.51 7.88 -0.47
N LYS A 464 11.49 7.93 0.39
CA LYS A 464 11.13 6.83 1.28
C LYS A 464 11.02 5.47 0.60
N LEU A 465 10.51 5.45 -0.63
CA LEU A 465 10.15 4.21 -1.34
C LEU A 465 11.21 3.74 -2.35
N VAL A 466 12.31 4.46 -2.47
CA VAL A 466 13.37 4.14 -3.44
C VAL A 466 14.76 4.44 -2.87
N PRO A 467 15.78 3.66 -3.24
CA PRO A 467 17.14 3.97 -2.83
C PRO A 467 17.64 5.26 -3.46
N HIS A 468 18.48 5.97 -2.73
CA HIS A 468 19.08 7.25 -3.16
C HIS A 468 19.82 7.15 -4.51
N THR A 469 20.31 5.98 -4.86
CA THR A 469 21.05 5.70 -6.09
C THR A 469 20.17 5.48 -7.31
N CYS A 470 18.83 5.61 -7.20
CA CYS A 470 17.91 5.42 -8.32
C CYS A 470 17.91 6.60 -9.30
N GLN A 471 19.04 6.87 -9.93
CA GLN A 471 19.19 7.84 -11.01
C GLN A 471 20.38 7.44 -11.92
N LYS A 472 20.44 8.00 -13.12
CA LYS A 472 21.29 7.52 -14.20
C LYS A 472 22.81 7.48 -13.93
N TYR A 473 23.31 8.29 -13.00
CA TYR A 473 24.74 8.37 -12.69
C TYR A 473 25.21 7.36 -11.65
N ASP A 474 24.39 7.11 -10.63
CA ASP A 474 24.75 6.25 -9.49
C ASP A 474 24.20 4.83 -9.62
N SER A 475 23.32 4.59 -10.60
CA SER A 475 22.64 3.31 -10.75
C SER A 475 23.52 2.15 -11.23
N GLY A 476 24.63 2.45 -11.85
CA GLY A 476 25.50 1.45 -12.48
C GLY A 476 24.96 0.80 -13.76
N SER A 477 23.76 1.19 -14.20
CA SER A 477 23.12 0.71 -15.43
C SER A 477 22.28 1.81 -16.06
N SER A 478 22.50 2.11 -17.34
CA SER A 478 21.74 3.12 -18.07
C SER A 478 20.25 2.76 -18.27
N ASP A 479 19.92 1.47 -18.19
CA ASP A 479 18.57 1.00 -18.46
C ASP A 479 17.67 0.98 -17.21
N ASP A 480 18.26 1.00 -16.01
CA ASP A 480 17.57 0.62 -14.79
C ASP A 480 17.44 1.71 -13.74
N TYR A 481 18.18 2.80 -13.85
CA TYR A 481 18.22 3.91 -12.89
C TYR A 481 18.23 3.46 -11.42
N GLY A 482 19.00 2.44 -11.11
CA GLY A 482 19.14 1.95 -9.76
C GLY A 482 19.69 0.52 -9.66
N PRO A 483 20.06 0.08 -8.47
CA PRO A 483 20.60 -1.25 -8.21
C PRO A 483 19.54 -2.37 -8.29
N ASN A 484 18.58 -2.27 -9.20
CA ASN A 484 17.44 -3.18 -9.32
C ASN A 484 16.66 -3.33 -7.98
N PRO A 485 16.10 -2.25 -7.42
CA PRO A 485 15.39 -2.37 -6.17
C PRO A 485 14.14 -3.22 -6.35
N HIS A 486 13.91 -4.15 -5.42
CA HIS A 486 12.60 -4.69 -5.20
C HIS A 486 11.85 -3.70 -4.31
N SER A 487 10.82 -3.09 -4.83
CA SER A 487 10.01 -2.15 -4.07
C SER A 487 8.76 -2.84 -3.54
N TYR A 488 8.34 -2.45 -2.35
CA TYR A 488 7.19 -3.03 -1.67
C TYR A 488 6.37 -1.92 -1.01
N ILE A 489 5.06 -2.08 -1.03
CA ILE A 489 4.15 -1.22 -0.28
C ILE A 489 3.24 -2.16 0.50
N PRO A 490 3.45 -2.30 1.82
CA PRO A 490 2.65 -3.19 2.62
C PRO A 490 1.20 -2.75 2.71
N TYR A 491 0.29 -3.70 2.78
CA TYR A 491 -1.11 -3.46 3.12
C TYR A 491 -1.29 -3.20 4.61
N MET A 492 -0.42 -3.77 5.42
CA MET A 492 -0.41 -3.64 6.86
C MET A 492 1.01 -3.87 7.39
N ARG A 493 1.49 -3.02 8.29
CA ARG A 493 2.72 -3.20 9.05
C ARG A 493 2.53 -2.87 10.52
N LEU A 494 3.47 -3.25 11.35
CA LEU A 494 3.35 -3.14 12.80
C LEU A 494 3.11 -1.68 13.25
N ALA A 495 3.80 -0.72 12.65
CA ALA A 495 3.59 0.69 12.97
C ALA A 495 2.15 1.16 12.73
N ASP A 496 1.47 0.67 11.66
CA ASP A 496 0.06 0.97 11.41
C ASP A 496 -0.82 0.45 12.57
N VAL A 497 -0.52 -0.74 13.12
CA VAL A 497 -1.22 -1.30 14.29
C VAL A 497 -1.10 -0.40 15.51
N TYR A 498 0.12 0.10 15.82
CA TYR A 498 0.33 1.00 16.97
C TYR A 498 -0.39 2.34 16.78
N LEU A 499 -0.38 2.89 15.58
CA LEU A 499 -1.09 4.14 15.26
C LEU A 499 -2.61 3.98 15.33
N MET A 500 -3.15 2.87 14.81
CA MET A 500 -4.58 2.58 14.92
C MET A 500 -5.00 2.28 16.36
N TYR A 501 -4.14 1.65 17.15
CA TYR A 501 -4.36 1.49 18.60
C TYR A 501 -4.42 2.85 19.30
N ALA A 502 -3.43 3.73 19.02
CA ALA A 502 -3.41 5.07 19.58
C ALA A 502 -4.69 5.85 19.26
N GLU A 503 -5.14 5.82 18.00
CA GLU A 503 -6.39 6.45 17.58
C GLU A 503 -7.61 5.87 18.31
N ALA A 504 -7.75 4.54 18.31
CA ALA A 504 -8.87 3.86 18.95
C ALA A 504 -8.97 4.17 20.44
N THR A 505 -7.83 4.15 21.15
CA THR A 505 -7.79 4.42 22.59
C THR A 505 -7.95 5.92 22.92
N ALA A 506 -7.51 6.82 22.02
CA ALA A 506 -7.73 8.24 22.17
C ALA A 506 -9.21 8.60 22.17
N VAL A 507 -10.06 7.87 21.45
CA VAL A 507 -11.52 8.12 21.38
C VAL A 507 -12.17 8.12 22.76
N PHE A 508 -11.78 7.24 23.65
CA PHE A 508 -12.42 7.10 24.97
C PHE A 508 -11.54 7.46 26.17
N GLY A 509 -10.28 7.78 25.97
CA GLY A 509 -9.37 8.07 27.08
C GLY A 509 -8.32 9.15 26.79
N GLY A 510 -8.36 9.79 25.62
CA GLY A 510 -7.35 10.77 25.24
C GLY A 510 -5.94 10.17 25.26
N GLN A 511 -4.94 10.97 25.64
CA GLN A 511 -3.55 10.49 25.74
C GLN A 511 -3.39 9.24 26.64
N GLN A 512 -4.16 9.15 27.72
CA GLN A 512 -4.06 8.08 28.72
C GLN A 512 -5.01 6.91 28.42
N GLY A 513 -5.75 6.97 27.31
CA GLY A 513 -6.64 5.89 26.89
C GLY A 513 -5.84 4.60 26.64
N LYS A 514 -6.36 3.48 27.11
CA LYS A 514 -5.76 2.17 26.89
C LYS A 514 -6.78 1.05 26.90
N SER A 515 -6.47 -0.02 26.18
CA SER A 515 -7.23 -1.27 26.18
C SER A 515 -6.99 -2.06 27.45
N GLY A 516 -7.95 -2.89 27.85
CA GLY A 516 -7.77 -3.89 28.90
C GLY A 516 -6.78 -5.01 28.53
N LYS A 517 -6.39 -5.10 27.25
CA LYS A 517 -5.48 -6.12 26.71
C LYS A 517 -4.01 -5.66 26.62
N CYS A 518 -3.74 -4.37 26.80
CA CYS A 518 -2.40 -3.78 26.64
C CYS A 518 -2.08 -2.79 27.75
N GLN A 519 -0.81 -2.71 28.14
CA GLN A 519 -0.36 -1.76 29.16
C GLN A 519 -0.06 -0.37 28.59
N LEU A 520 0.25 -0.28 27.30
CA LEU A 520 0.54 1.01 26.67
C LEU A 520 -0.72 1.89 26.63
N SER A 521 -0.55 3.15 26.94
CA SER A 521 -1.56 4.17 26.66
C SER A 521 -1.52 4.57 25.17
N SER A 522 -2.49 5.37 24.76
CA SER A 522 -2.55 5.98 23.41
C SER A 522 -1.23 6.70 23.09
N VAL A 523 -0.78 7.58 23.99
CA VAL A 523 0.45 8.36 23.77
C VAL A 523 1.70 7.50 23.82
N ASP A 524 1.74 6.45 24.67
CA ASP A 524 2.87 5.51 24.69
C ASP A 524 3.04 4.79 23.35
N ALA A 525 1.95 4.40 22.71
CA ALA A 525 1.99 3.73 21.42
C ALA A 525 2.60 4.64 20.32
N ILE A 526 2.28 5.93 20.32
CA ILE A 526 2.92 6.91 19.42
C ILE A 526 4.40 7.07 19.78
N ASN A 527 4.70 7.23 21.06
CA ASN A 527 6.07 7.48 21.51
C ASN A 527 7.01 6.29 21.23
N ARG A 528 6.49 5.04 21.14
CA ARG A 528 7.27 3.90 20.65
C ARG A 528 7.82 4.12 19.23
N LEU A 529 7.03 4.72 18.36
CA LEU A 529 7.47 5.02 16.98
C LEU A 529 8.45 6.20 16.97
N ARG A 530 8.21 7.21 17.79
CA ARG A 530 9.12 8.36 17.92
C ARG A 530 10.46 7.98 18.53
N ASP A 531 10.47 7.13 19.53
CA ASP A 531 11.70 6.58 20.15
C ASP A 531 12.56 5.84 19.12
N ARG A 532 11.94 5.05 18.23
CA ARG A 532 12.64 4.34 17.16
C ARG A 532 13.50 5.26 16.29
N VAL A 533 13.00 6.46 16.02
CA VAL A 533 13.65 7.43 15.11
C VAL A 533 14.36 8.56 15.84
N GLY A 534 14.30 8.60 17.18
CA GLY A 534 14.90 9.66 17.97
C GLY A 534 14.17 10.99 17.91
N ALA A 535 12.86 10.99 17.62
CA ALA A 535 12.01 12.19 17.64
C ALA A 535 11.49 12.45 19.06
N GLY A 536 11.22 13.71 19.40
CA GLY A 536 10.65 14.11 20.68
C GLY A 536 9.24 13.55 20.89
N HIS A 537 8.89 13.25 22.13
CA HIS A 537 7.59 12.72 22.52
C HIS A 537 6.45 13.72 22.28
N VAL A 538 5.22 13.21 22.19
CA VAL A 538 4.02 14.04 22.13
C VAL A 538 3.93 14.88 23.41
N ALA A 539 3.73 16.19 23.26
CA ALA A 539 3.67 17.09 24.39
C ALA A 539 2.35 16.95 25.16
N ASP A 540 2.43 17.06 26.50
CA ASP A 540 1.27 16.96 27.40
C ASP A 540 0.19 18.02 27.15
N LYS A 541 0.56 19.15 26.53
CA LYS A 541 -0.38 20.24 26.21
C LYS A 541 -1.44 19.86 25.19
N PHE A 542 -1.20 18.86 24.35
CA PHE A 542 -2.16 18.40 23.37
C PHE A 542 -3.24 17.53 24.03
N THR A 543 -4.44 18.05 24.17
CA THR A 543 -5.57 17.35 24.77
C THR A 543 -6.81 17.40 23.87
N GLY A 544 -7.76 16.48 24.05
CA GLY A 544 -9.01 16.46 23.28
C GLY A 544 -8.75 16.40 21.78
N ASN A 545 -9.34 17.32 21.02
CA ASN A 545 -9.19 17.37 19.55
C ASN A 545 -7.76 17.67 19.12
N ALA A 546 -7.02 18.51 19.88
CA ALA A 546 -5.61 18.77 19.57
C ALA A 546 -4.74 17.51 19.70
N TYR A 547 -5.05 16.63 20.66
CA TYR A 547 -4.40 15.33 20.74
C TYR A 547 -4.77 14.40 19.58
N MET A 548 -6.03 14.36 19.19
CA MET A 548 -6.44 13.59 18.02
C MET A 548 -5.77 14.10 16.73
N ASP A 549 -5.52 15.40 16.62
CA ASP A 549 -4.80 15.97 15.49
C ASP A 549 -3.30 15.55 15.52
N GLU A 550 -2.68 15.40 16.71
CA GLU A 550 -1.35 14.82 16.84
C GLU A 550 -1.30 13.33 16.45
N VAL A 551 -2.33 12.54 16.81
CA VAL A 551 -2.47 11.15 16.35
C VAL A 551 -2.52 11.09 14.82
N ARG A 552 -3.33 11.97 14.20
CA ARG A 552 -3.45 12.07 12.73
C ARG A 552 -2.14 12.53 12.08
N ARG A 553 -1.43 13.46 12.71
CA ARG A 553 -0.13 13.96 12.24
C ARG A 553 0.92 12.86 12.30
N GLU A 554 1.01 12.13 13.40
CA GLU A 554 1.95 11.00 13.53
C GLU A 554 1.68 9.94 12.46
N ARG A 555 0.40 9.65 12.22
CA ARG A 555 -0.01 8.72 11.18
C ARG A 555 0.38 9.22 9.78
N ALA A 556 0.25 10.53 9.51
CA ALA A 556 0.69 11.14 8.26
C ALA A 556 2.21 11.02 8.07
N VAL A 557 3.01 11.24 9.12
CA VAL A 557 4.48 11.16 9.04
C VAL A 557 4.96 9.72 8.91
N GLU A 558 4.49 8.84 9.78
CA GLU A 558 4.96 7.46 9.83
C GLU A 558 4.56 6.66 8.59
N LEU A 559 3.33 6.83 8.11
CA LEU A 559 2.79 6.11 6.96
C LEU A 559 2.81 6.94 5.66
N ALA A 560 3.63 8.00 5.62
CA ALA A 560 3.75 8.87 4.46
C ALA A 560 4.01 8.06 3.18
N PHE A 561 3.29 8.37 2.13
CA PHE A 561 3.44 7.81 0.78
C PHE A 561 3.11 6.31 0.63
N GLU A 562 2.56 5.66 1.66
CA GLU A 562 2.22 4.24 1.61
C GLU A 562 0.78 3.96 1.11
N GLY A 563 0.05 5.01 0.73
CA GLY A 563 -1.29 4.89 0.12
C GLY A 563 -2.44 4.80 1.12
N PHE A 564 -2.25 5.20 2.37
CA PHE A 564 -3.29 5.19 3.40
C PHE A 564 -4.09 6.51 3.48
N ARG A 565 -3.52 7.61 3.01
CA ARG A 565 -4.01 8.97 3.27
C ARG A 565 -5.44 9.20 2.81
N PHE A 566 -5.84 8.72 1.61
CA PHE A 566 -7.21 8.88 1.12
C PHE A 566 -8.23 8.31 2.10
N ASN A 567 -8.07 7.04 2.48
CA ASN A 567 -9.02 6.37 3.37
C ASN A 567 -9.02 6.97 4.78
N ASP A 568 -7.89 7.51 5.23
CA ASP A 568 -7.82 8.23 6.50
C ASP A 568 -8.62 9.54 6.47
N LEU A 569 -8.38 10.40 5.49
CA LEU A 569 -9.14 11.64 5.32
C LEU A 569 -10.63 11.38 5.06
N GLN A 570 -10.93 10.33 4.29
CA GLN A 570 -12.29 9.88 4.00
C GLN A 570 -13.02 9.51 5.30
N ARG A 571 -12.51 8.56 6.07
CA ARG A 571 -13.17 8.05 7.28
C ARG A 571 -13.28 9.08 8.41
N TRP A 572 -12.35 10.05 8.45
CA TRP A 572 -12.37 11.18 9.38
C TRP A 572 -13.32 12.31 8.96
N LEU A 573 -13.96 12.22 7.79
CA LEU A 573 -14.77 13.29 7.18
C LEU A 573 -13.99 14.57 6.87
N LEU A 574 -12.72 14.44 6.48
CA LEU A 574 -11.82 15.57 6.23
C LEU A 574 -11.54 15.82 4.74
N LEU A 575 -12.01 14.97 3.80
CA LEU A 575 -11.76 15.14 2.36
C LEU A 575 -12.20 16.49 1.80
N THR A 576 -13.27 17.08 2.33
CA THR A 576 -13.84 18.35 1.85
C THR A 576 -13.42 19.55 2.71
N GLU A 577 -12.60 19.34 3.74
CA GLU A 577 -12.06 20.43 4.54
C GLU A 577 -11.03 21.24 3.73
N PRO A 578 -11.13 22.59 3.74
CA PRO A 578 -10.32 23.45 2.86
C PRO A 578 -8.81 23.16 2.88
N LYS A 579 -8.26 22.90 4.05
CA LYS A 579 -6.82 22.62 4.20
C LYS A 579 -6.36 21.33 3.52
N TYR A 580 -7.26 20.37 3.34
CA TYR A 580 -6.98 19.10 2.65
C TYR A 580 -7.40 19.11 1.17
N CYS A 581 -8.10 20.16 0.72
CA CYS A 581 -8.47 20.33 -0.69
C CYS A 581 -7.41 21.05 -1.51
N VAL A 582 -6.36 21.60 -0.90
CA VAL A 582 -5.30 22.31 -1.62
C VAL A 582 -4.01 21.50 -1.64
N LYS A 583 -3.23 21.69 -2.69
CA LYS A 583 -1.85 21.24 -2.81
C LYS A 583 -0.98 22.46 -3.00
N THR A 584 0.10 22.54 -2.23
CA THR A 584 0.97 23.71 -2.23
C THR A 584 2.38 23.37 -2.70
N SER A 585 3.09 24.40 -3.14
CA SER A 585 4.54 24.42 -3.32
C SER A 585 5.21 25.24 -2.23
N GLN A 586 6.46 24.90 -1.92
CA GLN A 586 7.33 25.82 -1.20
C GLN A 586 8.08 26.73 -2.18
N GLU A 587 8.16 28.01 -1.85
CA GLU A 587 8.88 29.00 -2.62
C GLU A 587 9.85 29.76 -1.70
N PHE A 588 11.09 29.95 -2.15
CA PHE A 588 12.10 30.71 -1.44
C PHE A 588 13.29 31.01 -2.35
N ILE A 589 14.14 31.93 -1.92
CA ILE A 589 15.38 32.32 -2.61
C ILE A 589 16.57 31.95 -1.71
N ARG A 590 17.61 31.33 -2.29
CA ARG A 590 18.88 31.11 -1.58
C ARG A 590 19.53 32.44 -1.34
N VAL A 591 20.04 32.68 -0.12
CA VAL A 591 20.83 33.88 0.16
C VAL A 591 22.21 33.84 -0.52
N SER A 592 22.87 34.98 -0.62
CA SER A 592 24.22 35.04 -1.21
C SER A 592 25.19 34.13 -0.46
N GLY A 593 25.93 33.31 -1.20
CA GLY A 593 26.90 32.35 -0.65
C GLY A 593 26.34 30.95 -0.41
N VAL A 594 25.03 30.74 -0.55
CA VAL A 594 24.42 29.38 -0.53
C VAL A 594 24.41 28.85 -1.96
N ASP A 595 25.49 28.21 -2.36
CA ASP A 595 25.76 27.68 -3.69
C ASP A 595 26.26 26.21 -3.63
N GLU A 596 26.73 25.68 -4.75
CA GLU A 596 27.28 24.31 -4.84
C GLU A 596 28.45 24.11 -3.86
N LYS A 597 29.29 25.11 -3.64
CA LYS A 597 30.41 25.03 -2.70
C LYS A 597 29.92 24.94 -1.26
N PHE A 598 28.90 25.71 -0.91
CA PHE A 598 28.29 25.63 0.41
C PHE A 598 27.79 24.21 0.68
N TYR A 599 27.02 23.61 -0.25
CA TYR A 599 26.47 22.26 -0.10
C TYR A 599 27.53 21.16 -0.15
N ALA A 600 28.69 21.42 -0.74
CA ALA A 600 29.82 20.48 -0.72
C ALA A 600 30.52 20.43 0.65
N GLU A 601 30.45 21.51 1.41
CA GLU A 601 31.21 21.70 2.65
C GLU A 601 30.32 21.69 3.92
N ASN A 602 28.99 21.91 3.77
CA ASN A 602 28.06 22.06 4.89
C ASN A 602 26.82 21.16 4.75
N ASP A 603 26.14 20.95 5.87
CA ASP A 603 24.82 20.32 5.89
C ASP A 603 23.82 21.24 5.17
N PRO A 604 23.09 20.75 4.15
CA PRO A 604 22.08 21.55 3.45
C PRO A 604 20.94 22.02 4.37
N ALA A 605 20.68 21.35 5.47
CA ALA A 605 19.68 21.78 6.44
C ALA A 605 20.04 23.10 7.14
N GLU A 606 21.32 23.46 7.19
CA GLU A 606 21.82 24.71 7.75
C GLU A 606 21.74 25.91 6.77
N ALA A 607 21.32 25.68 5.53
CA ALA A 607 21.26 26.73 4.51
C ALA A 607 20.24 27.81 4.90
N GLU A 608 20.69 29.07 4.86
CA GLU A 608 19.81 30.21 5.04
C GLU A 608 19.09 30.55 3.74
N VAL A 609 17.77 30.81 3.85
CA VAL A 609 16.91 31.19 2.74
C VAL A 609 16.20 32.52 3.03
N ALA A 610 15.72 33.18 1.98
CA ALA A 610 14.90 34.37 2.05
C ALA A 610 13.54 34.13 1.37
N GLU A 611 12.55 34.91 1.75
CA GLU A 611 11.22 34.93 1.14
C GLU A 611 10.51 33.58 1.18
N PHE A 612 10.75 32.79 2.23
CA PHE A 612 10.08 31.48 2.37
C PHE A 612 8.56 31.66 2.49
N ARG A 613 7.82 30.97 1.63
CA ARG A 613 6.35 30.97 1.61
C ARG A 613 5.81 29.73 0.94
N GLU A 614 4.56 29.42 1.21
CA GLU A 614 3.80 28.43 0.47
C GLU A 614 2.88 29.11 -0.56
N GLU A 615 2.75 28.47 -1.75
CA GLU A 615 1.83 28.91 -2.80
C GLU A 615 0.88 27.75 -3.17
N VAL A 616 -0.42 28.03 -3.31
CA VAL A 616 -1.39 27.04 -3.79
C VAL A 616 -1.16 26.78 -5.28
N ILE A 617 -0.87 25.55 -5.63
CA ILE A 617 -0.59 25.13 -7.01
C ILE A 617 -1.71 24.28 -7.61
N LEU A 618 -2.60 23.73 -6.78
CA LEU A 618 -3.77 22.99 -7.21
C LEU A 618 -4.85 23.04 -6.11
N THR A 619 -6.10 23.19 -6.53
CA THR A 619 -7.26 23.01 -5.66
C THR A 619 -8.07 21.83 -6.18
N ARG A 620 -8.36 20.88 -5.32
CA ARG A 620 -9.11 19.66 -5.64
C ARG A 620 -10.60 19.96 -5.75
N ASN A 621 -11.27 19.31 -6.68
CA ASN A 621 -12.70 19.49 -6.90
C ASN A 621 -13.53 18.45 -6.14
N PHE A 622 -13.67 18.63 -4.83
CA PHE A 622 -14.37 17.69 -3.98
C PHE A 622 -15.66 18.29 -3.40
N ASP A 623 -16.67 17.43 -3.30
CA ASP A 623 -17.89 17.65 -2.54
C ASP A 623 -18.30 16.37 -1.78
N THR A 624 -19.45 16.38 -1.11
CA THR A 624 -19.89 15.28 -0.24
C THR A 624 -20.07 13.93 -0.92
N LYS A 625 -20.32 13.88 -2.22
CA LYS A 625 -20.40 12.60 -2.96
C LYS A 625 -19.06 11.87 -3.02
N HIS A 626 -17.94 12.60 -2.98
CA HIS A 626 -16.60 12.07 -3.14
C HIS A 626 -16.08 11.31 -1.90
N TYR A 627 -16.85 11.24 -0.82
CA TYR A 627 -16.55 10.34 0.30
C TYR A 627 -16.70 8.86 -0.08
N TRP A 628 -17.44 8.53 -1.15
CA TRP A 628 -17.56 7.18 -1.66
C TRP A 628 -17.32 7.14 -3.15
N PHE A 629 -16.67 6.09 -3.62
CA PHE A 629 -16.57 5.84 -5.05
C PHE A 629 -17.94 5.45 -5.60
N PRO A 630 -18.28 5.85 -6.85
CA PRO A 630 -19.51 5.38 -7.49
C PRO A 630 -19.44 3.87 -7.73
N LEU A 631 -20.50 3.15 -7.41
CA LEU A 631 -20.65 1.74 -7.77
C LEU A 631 -20.65 1.57 -9.29
N LEU A 632 -20.30 0.38 -9.76
CA LEU A 632 -20.38 0.08 -11.18
C LEU A 632 -21.79 0.35 -11.70
N ARG A 633 -21.91 1.11 -12.78
CA ARG A 633 -23.23 1.44 -13.36
C ARG A 633 -24.00 0.20 -13.75
N GLU A 634 -23.32 -0.80 -14.31
CA GLU A 634 -23.93 -2.07 -14.68
C GLU A 634 -24.57 -2.78 -13.49
N ASP A 635 -23.96 -2.72 -12.30
CA ASP A 635 -24.49 -3.38 -11.10
C ASP A 635 -25.74 -2.65 -10.57
N THR A 636 -25.79 -1.33 -10.62
CA THR A 636 -26.90 -0.51 -10.10
C THR A 636 -28.19 -0.61 -10.94
N TYR A 637 -28.11 -1.14 -12.16
CA TYR A 637 -29.28 -1.35 -13.03
C TYR A 637 -29.81 -2.79 -13.03
N ILE A 638 -29.10 -3.74 -12.40
CA ILE A 638 -29.48 -5.15 -12.42
C ILE A 638 -30.81 -5.38 -11.67
N TYR A 639 -30.99 -4.70 -10.51
CA TYR A 639 -32.22 -4.77 -9.72
C TYR A 639 -32.37 -3.60 -8.76
N ALA A 640 -33.62 -3.31 -8.37
CA ALA A 640 -33.98 -2.11 -7.62
C ALA A 640 -33.41 -2.01 -6.18
N GLY A 641 -32.88 -3.07 -5.60
CA GLY A 641 -32.28 -3.09 -4.25
C GLY A 641 -30.79 -2.78 -4.22
N PHE A 642 -30.17 -2.48 -5.37
CA PHE A 642 -28.74 -2.15 -5.46
C PHE A 642 -28.57 -0.67 -5.81
N GLU A 643 -28.83 0.19 -4.83
CA GLU A 643 -28.78 1.64 -5.03
C GLU A 643 -27.37 2.18 -5.13
N GLN A 644 -27.17 3.23 -5.94
CA GLN A 644 -25.91 3.96 -6.08
C GLN A 644 -25.57 4.69 -4.78
N ASN A 645 -24.28 5.00 -4.60
CA ASN A 645 -23.84 5.88 -3.53
C ASN A 645 -24.42 7.30 -3.70
N PRO A 646 -24.73 8.01 -2.59
CA PRO A 646 -25.35 9.32 -2.63
C PRO A 646 -24.59 10.31 -3.51
N GLY A 647 -25.30 10.98 -4.42
CA GLY A 647 -24.76 12.00 -5.30
C GLY A 647 -24.13 11.51 -6.62
N TRP A 648 -24.11 10.21 -6.84
CA TRP A 648 -23.61 9.60 -8.10
C TRP A 648 -24.71 9.14 -9.04
#